data_505eb48de86626eac44eae40d383f2fa
#
_entry.id   505eb48de86626eac44eae40d383f2fa
#
_cell.length_a   1.000
_cell.length_b   1.000
_cell.length_c   1.000
_cell.angle_alpha   90.00
_cell.angle_beta   90.00
_cell.angle_gamma   90.00
#
_symmetry.space_group_name_H-M   'P 1'
#
loop_
_entity.id
_entity.type
_entity.pdbx_description
1 polymer ?
#
loop_
_entity_poly.entity_id
_entity_poly.type
_entity_poly.pdbx_seq_one_letter_code
_entity_poly.pdbx_strand_id
1 'polypeptide(L)'
;MKTYSTDHIRNIALLGNTGSGKTILAESMMFEGKVIERRGTIDAKNTVSDYTEIEQQNQRSIFSTVLYTEYKDHKINIIDTPGSDDFVGAVISSLYPADVSIMVVNSQYGVEVGTEIFGRHAERLHKPIIFAVNQLDHDKSNFDQTLESLKVSFGSKVTLVQYPVNAGSDFNAIIDVLTMKMYRYKGDTGEREELDIPAEEMDKAAELQNTLIETAAENDESLMEMFFDKGTLTEDEMRQGIRIGLLARGIFPVFCISSKRNIGTKRLLDFIINVCPSPDKMPASKTIDGKEFKCNVSEPASLFVFKTSVEPHIGEINYFKVMSGKITEAMDMVNSTNDGKERVSQLFAVAGKNRQKLPELMAGDIGATVKLKNTKTNHTLSAPGKSIQFASMTFPNIKYRTAIKAKNESDTEKLGEYINRAHQEDPTIIVEYSKELKQILLFGQGEHHLNILKWQLLNLYKIDVDFLAPKIPYRETITKLAQSDYRHKKQSGGAGQFGEVHMVVEPYIEGAPDPKKYNVNNKEINISVRGKEEINLEWGGKLIFYNCIVGGSIDTRFLPAILKGIMEKMEEGPLTGSYARDIKVAVYDGKMHPVDSNEISFKLAGRNAFKNAFKIAGPKIMEPIYEVEVLVPSDKMGDVMSDLQNRRSIILGMDSEKGFEKIIARVPLAELHKYSTALSSLTSGRATYNMKFSSYEQVPADVQDKLLKAYEEESEDE
;
A
#
# COMPACT_ATOMS: atom_id res chain seq x y z
N MET A 1 -20.57 -23.54 17.64
CA MET A 1 -19.91 -23.82 16.34
C MET A 1 -19.04 -25.06 16.49
N LYS A 2 -19.07 -26.00 15.53
CA LYS A 2 -18.18 -27.15 15.46
C LYS A 2 -16.87 -26.83 14.74
N THR A 3 -15.87 -27.70 14.88
CA THR A 3 -14.68 -27.68 14.03
C THR A 3 -15.01 -28.27 12.67
N TYR A 4 -14.57 -27.65 11.59
CA TYR A 4 -14.78 -28.11 10.22
C TYR A 4 -13.49 -28.70 9.66
N SER A 5 -13.59 -29.78 8.88
CA SER A 5 -12.46 -30.31 8.10
C SER A 5 -12.16 -29.41 6.90
N THR A 6 -10.93 -29.45 6.40
CA THR A 6 -10.43 -28.55 5.35
C THR A 6 -11.30 -28.57 4.07
N ASP A 7 -11.82 -29.74 3.70
CA ASP A 7 -12.70 -29.90 2.52
C ASP A 7 -14.07 -29.22 2.67
N HIS A 8 -14.53 -28.99 3.92
CA HIS A 8 -15.76 -28.27 4.25
C HIS A 8 -15.56 -26.78 4.57
N ILE A 9 -14.37 -26.24 4.30
CA ILE A 9 -14.05 -24.81 4.48
C ILE A 9 -14.03 -24.10 3.13
N ARG A 10 -14.54 -22.86 3.09
CA ARG A 10 -14.42 -21.93 1.96
C ARG A 10 -14.00 -20.56 2.48
N ASN A 11 -13.07 -19.92 1.80
CA ASN A 11 -12.56 -18.59 2.17
C ASN A 11 -12.82 -17.61 1.03
N ILE A 12 -13.68 -16.63 1.26
CA ILE A 12 -14.06 -15.66 0.25
C ILE A 12 -13.77 -14.22 0.71
N ALA A 13 -13.37 -13.38 -0.24
CA ALA A 13 -13.30 -11.94 -0.05
C ALA A 13 -14.36 -11.25 -0.91
N LEU A 14 -15.14 -10.34 -0.31
CA LEU A 14 -16.10 -9.50 -1.03
C LEU A 14 -15.40 -8.25 -1.54
N LEU A 15 -15.31 -8.10 -2.84
CA LEU A 15 -14.71 -6.97 -3.54
C LEU A 15 -15.77 -6.16 -4.27
N GLY A 16 -15.46 -4.94 -4.65
CA GLY A 16 -16.34 -4.08 -5.47
C GLY A 16 -16.30 -2.62 -5.02
N ASN A 17 -16.80 -1.76 -5.87
CA ASN A 17 -16.82 -0.32 -5.62
C ASN A 17 -17.63 0.05 -4.35
N THR A 18 -17.41 1.25 -3.81
CA THR A 18 -18.24 1.79 -2.73
C THR A 18 -19.70 1.85 -3.18
N GLY A 19 -20.62 1.38 -2.32
CA GLY A 19 -22.05 1.35 -2.65
C GLY A 19 -22.51 0.17 -3.51
N SER A 20 -21.64 -0.77 -3.90
CA SER A 20 -22.04 -1.97 -4.65
C SER A 20 -22.88 -2.98 -3.83
N GLY A 21 -22.89 -2.86 -2.49
CA GLY A 21 -23.70 -3.68 -1.59
C GLY A 21 -23.00 -4.91 -0.98
N LYS A 22 -21.67 -4.90 -0.91
CA LYS A 22 -20.84 -5.97 -0.29
C LYS A 22 -21.28 -6.29 1.15
N THR A 23 -21.34 -5.28 2.00
CA THR A 23 -21.72 -5.42 3.42
C THR A 23 -23.12 -5.98 3.58
N ILE A 24 -24.07 -5.57 2.75
CA ILE A 24 -25.44 -6.11 2.78
C ILE A 24 -25.48 -7.56 2.25
N LEU A 25 -24.61 -7.91 1.29
CA LEU A 25 -24.45 -9.30 0.86
C LEU A 25 -23.89 -10.17 1.99
N ALA A 26 -22.90 -9.68 2.73
CA ALA A 26 -22.36 -10.38 3.91
C ALA A 26 -23.46 -10.61 4.98
N GLU A 27 -24.27 -9.59 5.26
CA GLU A 27 -25.44 -9.72 6.17
C GLU A 27 -26.41 -10.80 5.69
N SER A 28 -26.72 -10.82 4.40
CA SER A 28 -27.62 -11.82 3.80
C SER A 28 -27.02 -13.24 3.87
N MET A 29 -25.72 -13.40 3.64
CA MET A 29 -25.04 -14.70 3.76
C MET A 29 -25.04 -15.21 5.20
N MET A 30 -24.77 -14.34 6.18
CA MET A 30 -24.82 -14.71 7.62
C MET A 30 -26.24 -15.06 8.07
N PHE A 31 -27.24 -14.35 7.57
CA PHE A 31 -28.64 -14.62 7.84
C PHE A 31 -29.07 -15.98 7.30
N GLU A 32 -28.69 -16.33 6.06
CA GLU A 32 -29.00 -17.62 5.45
C GLU A 32 -28.33 -18.81 6.17
N GLY A 33 -27.14 -18.58 6.73
CA GLY A 33 -26.45 -19.55 7.58
C GLY A 33 -26.85 -19.51 9.05
N LYS A 34 -27.85 -18.69 9.43
CA LYS A 34 -28.38 -18.55 10.79
C LYS A 34 -27.34 -18.12 11.85
N VAL A 35 -26.28 -17.45 11.42
CA VAL A 35 -25.29 -16.83 12.33
C VAL A 35 -25.86 -15.56 12.94
N ILE A 36 -26.75 -14.89 12.23
CA ILE A 36 -27.54 -13.76 12.71
C ILE A 36 -29.05 -14.04 12.51
N GLU A 37 -29.86 -13.59 13.45
CA GLU A 37 -31.32 -13.78 13.41
C GLU A 37 -32.01 -12.72 12.52
N ARG A 38 -31.38 -11.56 12.36
CA ARG A 38 -31.92 -10.43 11.60
C ARG A 38 -30.77 -9.72 10.86
N ARG A 39 -31.02 -9.38 9.61
CA ARG A 39 -30.07 -8.59 8.79
C ARG A 39 -30.03 -7.14 9.26
N GLY A 40 -28.83 -6.61 9.44
CA GLY A 40 -28.58 -5.20 9.65
C GLY A 40 -28.69 -4.40 8.36
N THR A 41 -28.72 -3.08 8.49
CA THR A 41 -28.68 -2.14 7.36
C THR A 41 -27.69 -1.01 7.66
N ILE A 42 -27.11 -0.41 6.63
CA ILE A 42 -26.16 0.70 6.77
C ILE A 42 -26.86 1.91 7.38
N ASP A 43 -28.08 2.22 6.93
CA ASP A 43 -28.86 3.36 7.44
C ASP A 43 -29.20 3.23 8.93
N ALA A 44 -29.52 2.00 9.39
CA ALA A 44 -29.76 1.72 10.80
C ALA A 44 -28.48 1.59 11.63
N LYS A 45 -27.29 1.64 11.01
CA LYS A 45 -25.96 1.55 11.66
C LYS A 45 -25.79 0.30 12.53
N ASN A 46 -26.38 -0.80 12.12
CA ASN A 46 -26.44 -2.04 12.89
C ASN A 46 -25.96 -3.28 12.13
N THR A 47 -25.20 -3.11 11.06
CA THR A 47 -24.55 -4.22 10.36
C THR A 47 -23.45 -4.83 11.22
N VAL A 48 -23.21 -6.13 11.07
CA VAL A 48 -22.16 -6.85 11.81
C VAL A 48 -20.77 -6.44 11.33
N SER A 49 -20.63 -6.07 10.06
CA SER A 49 -19.37 -5.69 9.44
C SER A 49 -18.93 -4.29 9.83
N ASP A 50 -19.78 -3.28 9.60
CA ASP A 50 -19.46 -1.87 9.88
C ASP A 50 -19.84 -1.50 11.32
N TYR A 51 -19.12 -2.06 12.29
CA TYR A 51 -19.46 -1.90 13.72
C TYR A 51 -18.68 -0.80 14.43
N THR A 52 -17.67 -0.21 13.79
CA THR A 52 -16.91 0.89 14.38
C THR A 52 -17.64 2.21 14.24
N GLU A 53 -17.44 3.10 15.21
CA GLU A 53 -18.10 4.41 15.22
C GLU A 53 -17.84 5.21 13.93
N ILE A 54 -16.61 5.18 13.45
CA ILE A 54 -16.23 5.92 12.23
C ILE A 54 -16.90 5.36 10.97
N GLU A 55 -17.05 4.05 10.85
CA GLU A 55 -17.78 3.43 9.73
C GLU A 55 -19.26 3.77 9.77
N GLN A 56 -19.87 3.74 10.96
CA GLN A 56 -21.25 4.13 11.18
C GLN A 56 -21.52 5.62 10.92
N GLN A 57 -20.57 6.49 11.27
CA GLN A 57 -20.63 7.92 10.95
C GLN A 57 -20.53 8.19 9.46
N ASN A 58 -19.62 7.49 8.77
CA ASN A 58 -19.40 7.64 7.33
C ASN A 58 -20.37 6.81 6.48
N GLN A 59 -21.16 5.90 7.07
CA GLN A 59 -22.06 4.97 6.39
C GLN A 59 -21.37 4.17 5.27
N ARG A 60 -20.13 3.76 5.52
CA ARG A 60 -19.32 2.95 4.61
C ARG A 60 -18.22 2.19 5.35
N SER A 61 -17.83 1.06 4.80
CA SER A 61 -16.70 0.28 5.29
C SER A 61 -15.39 1.03 5.08
N ILE A 62 -14.57 1.08 6.12
CA ILE A 62 -13.22 1.65 6.14
C ILE A 62 -12.20 0.55 6.37
N PHE A 63 -12.54 -0.39 7.23
CA PHE A 63 -11.70 -1.55 7.56
C PHE A 63 -12.24 -2.80 6.89
N SER A 64 -11.35 -3.78 6.67
CA SER A 64 -11.82 -5.12 6.33
C SER A 64 -12.36 -5.81 7.58
N THR A 65 -13.47 -6.54 7.45
CA THR A 65 -14.07 -7.25 8.57
C THR A 65 -14.15 -8.74 8.28
N VAL A 66 -13.64 -9.54 9.22
CA VAL A 66 -13.71 -11.01 9.16
C VAL A 66 -15.07 -11.46 9.70
N LEU A 67 -15.76 -12.25 8.91
CA LEU A 67 -17.07 -12.80 9.19
C LEU A 67 -17.06 -14.29 8.86
N TYR A 68 -18.08 -15.01 9.27
CA TYR A 68 -18.32 -16.38 8.81
C TYR A 68 -19.82 -16.68 8.70
N THR A 69 -20.13 -17.70 7.92
CA THR A 69 -21.46 -18.32 7.92
C THR A 69 -21.32 -19.84 7.91
N GLU A 70 -22.32 -20.52 8.46
CA GLU A 70 -22.43 -21.98 8.45
C GLU A 70 -23.57 -22.36 7.50
N TYR A 71 -23.25 -23.06 6.41
CA TYR A 71 -24.25 -23.38 5.38
C TYR A 71 -24.09 -24.81 4.87
N LYS A 72 -25.13 -25.64 5.01
CA LYS A 72 -25.15 -27.04 4.54
C LYS A 72 -23.86 -27.79 4.87
N ASP A 73 -23.52 -27.82 6.16
CA ASP A 73 -22.34 -28.52 6.71
C ASP A 73 -20.98 -27.96 6.26
N HIS A 74 -20.95 -26.74 5.74
CA HIS A 74 -19.73 -26.00 5.40
C HIS A 74 -19.58 -24.75 6.26
N LYS A 75 -18.34 -24.40 6.56
CA LYS A 75 -17.97 -23.09 7.09
C LYS A 75 -17.46 -22.22 5.93
N ILE A 76 -18.10 -21.10 5.72
CA ILE A 76 -17.67 -20.10 4.75
C ILE A 76 -17.14 -18.90 5.52
N ASN A 77 -15.82 -18.69 5.50
CA ASN A 77 -15.20 -17.47 5.99
C ASN A 77 -15.39 -16.38 4.94
N ILE A 78 -15.87 -15.24 5.38
CA ILE A 78 -16.18 -14.08 4.55
C ILE A 78 -15.33 -12.92 5.03
N ILE A 79 -14.60 -12.26 4.14
CA ILE A 79 -13.91 -11.02 4.47
C ILE A 79 -14.58 -9.90 3.68
N ASP A 80 -15.33 -9.06 4.38
CA ASP A 80 -15.93 -7.86 3.81
C ASP A 80 -14.89 -6.77 3.71
N THR A 81 -14.73 -6.15 2.53
CA THR A 81 -13.67 -5.18 2.26
C THR A 81 -14.21 -3.78 1.99
N PRO A 82 -13.43 -2.74 2.30
CA PRO A 82 -13.77 -1.38 1.86
C PRO A 82 -13.84 -1.28 0.34
N GLY A 83 -14.68 -0.39 -0.15
CA GLY A 83 -14.88 -0.17 -1.60
C GLY A 83 -14.14 1.03 -2.17
N SER A 84 -13.35 1.76 -1.37
CA SER A 84 -12.54 2.89 -1.81
C SER A 84 -11.07 2.46 -1.97
N ASP A 85 -10.41 2.98 -3.00
CA ASP A 85 -9.00 2.72 -3.27
C ASP A 85 -8.05 3.34 -2.23
N ASP A 86 -8.50 4.32 -1.46
CA ASP A 86 -7.77 4.84 -0.30
C ASP A 86 -7.48 3.74 0.74
N PHE A 87 -8.30 2.70 0.78
CA PHE A 87 -8.17 1.56 1.70
C PHE A 87 -7.69 0.27 1.01
N VAL A 88 -7.01 0.38 -0.10
CA VAL A 88 -6.51 -0.76 -0.88
C VAL A 88 -5.62 -1.71 -0.07
N GLY A 89 -4.94 -1.22 0.95
CA GLY A 89 -4.17 -2.04 1.89
C GLY A 89 -5.05 -3.10 2.58
N ALA A 90 -6.23 -2.71 3.05
CA ALA A 90 -7.20 -3.62 3.64
C ALA A 90 -7.75 -4.64 2.64
N VAL A 91 -7.92 -4.25 1.37
CA VAL A 91 -8.34 -5.15 0.28
C VAL A 91 -7.26 -6.20 0.01
N ILE A 92 -5.99 -5.80 -0.09
CA ILE A 92 -4.88 -6.73 -0.34
C ILE A 92 -4.70 -7.70 0.82
N SER A 93 -4.72 -7.21 2.06
CA SER A 93 -4.64 -8.09 3.23
C SER A 93 -5.79 -9.08 3.32
N SER A 94 -6.97 -8.74 2.78
CA SER A 94 -8.15 -9.61 2.69
C SER A 94 -8.04 -10.64 1.57
N LEU A 95 -7.48 -10.26 0.44
CA LEU A 95 -7.25 -11.16 -0.70
C LEU A 95 -6.24 -12.26 -0.38
N TYR A 96 -5.28 -11.98 0.48
CA TYR A 96 -4.21 -12.94 0.78
C TYR A 96 -4.75 -14.25 1.40
N PRO A 97 -5.58 -14.23 2.49
CA PRO A 97 -6.16 -15.44 3.08
C PRO A 97 -7.33 -16.01 2.27
N ALA A 98 -8.00 -15.22 1.44
CA ALA A 98 -9.13 -15.66 0.63
C ALA A 98 -8.67 -16.63 -0.48
N ASP A 99 -9.49 -17.63 -0.77
CA ASP A 99 -9.26 -18.58 -1.85
C ASP A 99 -9.97 -18.13 -3.14
N VAL A 100 -11.11 -17.45 -3.00
CA VAL A 100 -11.93 -16.92 -4.10
C VAL A 100 -12.37 -15.50 -3.78
N SER A 101 -12.47 -14.66 -4.80
CA SER A 101 -12.99 -13.30 -4.71
C SER A 101 -14.40 -13.23 -5.29
N ILE A 102 -15.32 -12.59 -4.57
CA ILE A 102 -16.65 -12.26 -5.10
C ILE A 102 -16.67 -10.76 -5.39
N MET A 103 -16.66 -10.40 -6.65
CA MET A 103 -16.74 -9.03 -7.11
C MET A 103 -18.19 -8.61 -7.23
N VAL A 104 -18.66 -7.77 -6.31
CA VAL A 104 -20.03 -7.26 -6.28
C VAL A 104 -20.11 -6.02 -7.15
N VAL A 105 -20.94 -6.08 -8.17
CA VAL A 105 -21.08 -5.04 -9.20
C VAL A 105 -22.49 -4.46 -9.15
N ASN A 106 -22.60 -3.13 -9.15
CA ASN A 106 -23.89 -2.45 -9.16
C ASN A 106 -24.49 -2.49 -10.55
N SER A 107 -25.70 -3.05 -10.69
CA SER A 107 -26.40 -3.19 -11.99
C SER A 107 -26.84 -1.86 -12.62
N GLN A 108 -26.77 -0.75 -11.89
CA GLN A 108 -27.10 0.57 -12.44
C GLN A 108 -25.93 1.21 -13.18
N TYR A 109 -24.70 0.90 -12.72
CA TYR A 109 -23.48 1.58 -13.20
C TYR A 109 -22.54 0.65 -13.95
N GLY A 110 -22.72 -0.68 -13.82
CA GLY A 110 -21.81 -1.65 -14.41
C GLY A 110 -20.42 -1.62 -13.75
N VAL A 111 -19.39 -1.74 -14.57
CA VAL A 111 -18.00 -1.68 -14.09
C VAL A 111 -17.66 -0.25 -13.68
N GLU A 112 -17.34 -0.08 -12.42
CA GLU A 112 -16.90 1.18 -11.82
C GLU A 112 -15.39 1.10 -11.49
N VAL A 113 -14.81 2.24 -11.13
CA VAL A 113 -13.36 2.38 -10.81
C VAL A 113 -12.88 1.36 -9.80
N GLY A 114 -13.60 1.20 -8.68
CA GLY A 114 -13.26 0.19 -7.67
C GLY A 114 -13.31 -1.24 -8.20
N THR A 115 -14.23 -1.53 -9.13
CA THR A 115 -14.31 -2.84 -9.81
C THR A 115 -13.03 -3.12 -10.61
N GLU A 116 -12.56 -2.15 -11.40
CA GLU A 116 -11.32 -2.29 -12.18
C GLU A 116 -10.08 -2.40 -11.31
N ILE A 117 -9.93 -1.52 -10.30
CA ILE A 117 -8.76 -1.50 -9.42
C ILE A 117 -8.66 -2.81 -8.64
N PHE A 118 -9.74 -3.23 -8.00
CA PHE A 118 -9.72 -4.45 -7.18
C PHE A 118 -9.65 -5.71 -8.04
N GLY A 119 -10.22 -5.70 -9.25
CA GLY A 119 -10.04 -6.75 -10.24
C GLY A 119 -8.58 -6.95 -10.62
N ARG A 120 -7.85 -5.86 -10.92
CA ARG A 120 -6.40 -5.91 -11.19
C ARG A 120 -5.60 -6.46 -10.00
N HIS A 121 -5.95 -6.10 -8.75
CA HIS A 121 -5.29 -6.66 -7.57
C HIS A 121 -5.59 -8.16 -7.40
N ALA A 122 -6.83 -8.59 -7.62
CA ALA A 122 -7.20 -10.00 -7.59
C ALA A 122 -6.44 -10.80 -8.66
N GLU A 123 -6.35 -10.28 -9.90
CA GLU A 123 -5.58 -10.91 -10.98
C GLU A 123 -4.08 -10.98 -10.67
N ARG A 124 -3.49 -9.90 -10.14
CA ARG A 124 -2.08 -9.87 -9.72
C ARG A 124 -1.75 -10.89 -8.63
N LEU A 125 -2.68 -11.09 -7.70
CA LEU A 125 -2.57 -12.09 -6.63
C LEU A 125 -3.07 -13.47 -7.04
N HIS A 126 -3.35 -13.67 -8.33
CA HIS A 126 -3.82 -14.92 -8.92
C HIS A 126 -5.10 -15.47 -8.27
N LYS A 127 -6.01 -14.60 -7.82
CA LYS A 127 -7.25 -15.02 -7.19
C LYS A 127 -8.35 -15.25 -8.24
N PRO A 128 -9.08 -16.38 -8.14
CA PRO A 128 -10.31 -16.60 -8.89
C PRO A 128 -11.34 -15.52 -8.60
N ILE A 129 -12.11 -15.11 -9.61
CA ILE A 129 -13.15 -14.07 -9.49
C ILE A 129 -14.51 -14.63 -9.86
N ILE A 130 -15.51 -14.36 -9.03
CA ILE A 130 -16.92 -14.57 -9.30
C ILE A 130 -17.59 -13.20 -9.30
N PHE A 131 -18.34 -12.86 -10.34
CA PHE A 131 -19.13 -11.65 -10.38
C PHE A 131 -20.51 -11.86 -9.77
N ALA A 132 -20.93 -10.97 -8.89
CA ALA A 132 -22.27 -10.88 -8.35
C ALA A 132 -22.89 -9.54 -8.77
N VAL A 133 -23.71 -9.56 -9.81
CA VAL A 133 -24.45 -8.38 -10.27
C VAL A 133 -25.59 -8.13 -9.30
N ASN A 134 -25.46 -7.05 -8.53
CA ASN A 134 -26.31 -6.70 -7.40
C ASN A 134 -27.22 -5.51 -7.72
N GLN A 135 -28.21 -5.27 -6.84
CA GLN A 135 -29.21 -4.20 -6.97
C GLN A 135 -30.06 -4.34 -8.24
N LEU A 136 -30.30 -5.57 -8.66
CA LEU A 136 -31.20 -5.87 -9.78
C LEU A 136 -32.66 -5.48 -9.51
N ASP A 137 -33.01 -5.21 -8.24
CA ASP A 137 -34.29 -4.68 -7.76
C ASP A 137 -34.41 -3.15 -7.90
N HIS A 138 -33.40 -2.47 -8.40
CA HIS A 138 -33.46 -1.01 -8.60
C HIS A 138 -34.09 -0.68 -9.96
N ASP A 139 -34.91 0.38 -10.01
CA ASP A 139 -35.62 0.83 -11.21
C ASP A 139 -34.69 1.19 -12.40
N LYS A 140 -33.47 1.61 -12.11
CA LYS A 140 -32.42 1.93 -13.09
C LYS A 140 -31.46 0.77 -13.39
N SER A 141 -31.76 -0.43 -12.89
CA SER A 141 -30.89 -1.58 -13.15
C SER A 141 -30.90 -1.95 -14.63
N ASN A 142 -29.72 -2.27 -15.17
CA ASN A 142 -29.55 -2.75 -16.53
C ASN A 142 -28.54 -3.90 -16.56
N PHE A 143 -29.05 -5.12 -16.52
CA PHE A 143 -28.21 -6.31 -16.46
C PHE A 143 -27.38 -6.50 -17.72
N ASP A 144 -27.99 -6.32 -18.93
CA ASP A 144 -27.28 -6.55 -20.18
C ASP A 144 -26.12 -5.56 -20.38
N GLN A 145 -26.36 -4.29 -20.07
CA GLN A 145 -25.30 -3.28 -20.12
C GLN A 145 -24.19 -3.57 -19.09
N THR A 146 -24.55 -4.05 -17.90
CA THR A 146 -23.59 -4.45 -16.88
C THR A 146 -22.76 -5.64 -17.34
N LEU A 147 -23.39 -6.64 -17.93
CA LEU A 147 -22.71 -7.81 -18.47
C LEU A 147 -21.75 -7.43 -19.60
N GLU A 148 -22.15 -6.53 -20.48
CA GLU A 148 -21.29 -6.04 -21.56
C GLU A 148 -20.08 -5.27 -21.00
N SER A 149 -20.29 -4.41 -20.02
CA SER A 149 -19.19 -3.69 -19.37
C SER A 149 -18.18 -4.64 -18.68
N LEU A 150 -18.66 -5.75 -18.09
CA LEU A 150 -17.82 -6.79 -17.54
C LEU A 150 -17.00 -7.49 -18.62
N LYS A 151 -17.61 -7.84 -19.76
CA LYS A 151 -16.91 -8.46 -20.90
C LYS A 151 -15.85 -7.52 -21.50
N VAL A 152 -16.14 -6.24 -21.59
CA VAL A 152 -15.16 -5.22 -22.06
C VAL A 152 -13.96 -5.15 -21.12
N SER A 153 -14.18 -5.13 -19.81
CA SER A 153 -13.09 -4.94 -18.83
C SER A 153 -12.32 -6.23 -18.50
N PHE A 154 -12.99 -7.39 -18.49
CA PHE A 154 -12.41 -8.67 -18.06
C PHE A 154 -12.32 -9.72 -19.17
N GLY A 155 -12.78 -9.40 -20.38
CA GLY A 155 -12.64 -10.23 -21.56
C GLY A 155 -13.63 -11.40 -21.64
N SER A 156 -13.31 -12.36 -22.52
CA SER A 156 -14.14 -13.54 -22.82
C SER A 156 -14.29 -14.53 -21.66
N LYS A 157 -13.52 -14.36 -20.59
CA LYS A 157 -13.60 -15.17 -19.36
C LYS A 157 -14.90 -14.98 -18.59
N VAL A 158 -15.59 -13.86 -18.81
CA VAL A 158 -16.87 -13.54 -18.17
C VAL A 158 -17.95 -14.47 -18.70
N THR A 159 -18.36 -15.42 -17.85
CA THR A 159 -19.23 -16.53 -18.22
C THR A 159 -20.56 -16.45 -17.47
N LEU A 160 -21.65 -16.43 -18.20
CA LEU A 160 -22.97 -16.32 -17.61
C LEU A 160 -23.42 -17.66 -17.02
N VAL A 161 -23.73 -17.66 -15.73
CA VAL A 161 -24.31 -18.81 -15.01
C VAL A 161 -25.78 -18.56 -14.69
N GLN A 162 -26.17 -17.31 -14.55
CA GLN A 162 -27.53 -16.89 -14.24
C GLN A 162 -27.90 -15.62 -14.99
N TYR A 163 -29.19 -15.43 -15.29
CA TYR A 163 -29.72 -14.16 -15.76
C TYR A 163 -31.05 -13.84 -15.10
N PRO A 164 -31.40 -12.55 -14.92
CA PRO A 164 -32.68 -12.14 -14.34
C PRO A 164 -33.80 -12.25 -15.33
N VAL A 165 -35.01 -12.67 -14.89
CA VAL A 165 -36.20 -12.68 -15.73
C VAL A 165 -36.82 -11.28 -15.85
N ASN A 166 -36.83 -10.56 -14.72
CA ASN A 166 -37.49 -9.25 -14.59
C ASN A 166 -36.63 -8.32 -13.72
N ALA A 167 -35.55 -7.75 -14.30
CA ALA A 167 -34.78 -6.72 -13.62
C ALA A 167 -35.61 -5.45 -13.44
N GLY A 168 -35.33 -4.71 -12.34
CA GLY A 168 -36.07 -3.51 -11.95
C GLY A 168 -36.83 -3.70 -10.63
N SER A 169 -37.74 -2.78 -10.33
CA SER A 169 -38.52 -2.78 -9.08
C SER A 169 -39.26 -4.08 -8.78
N ASP A 170 -39.63 -4.81 -9.80
CA ASP A 170 -40.36 -6.09 -9.70
C ASP A 170 -39.44 -7.33 -9.70
N PHE A 171 -38.11 -7.13 -9.61
CA PHE A 171 -37.16 -8.22 -9.67
C PHE A 171 -37.42 -9.25 -8.57
N ASN A 172 -37.79 -10.47 -8.99
CA ASN A 172 -38.07 -11.58 -8.08
C ASN A 172 -37.72 -12.97 -8.64
N ALA A 173 -37.21 -13.05 -9.88
CA ALA A 173 -36.94 -14.35 -10.51
C ALA A 173 -35.61 -14.37 -11.25
N ILE A 174 -34.91 -15.50 -11.13
CA ILE A 174 -33.61 -15.78 -11.75
C ILE A 174 -33.71 -17.12 -12.49
N ILE A 175 -33.21 -17.17 -13.72
CA ILE A 175 -32.96 -18.41 -14.43
C ILE A 175 -31.51 -18.79 -14.24
N ASP A 176 -31.29 -20.02 -13.80
CA ASP A 176 -29.98 -20.62 -13.57
C ASP A 176 -29.70 -21.64 -14.66
N VAL A 177 -28.76 -21.34 -15.54
CA VAL A 177 -28.44 -22.18 -16.69
C VAL A 177 -27.60 -23.39 -16.38
N LEU A 178 -26.96 -23.41 -15.19
CA LEU A 178 -26.24 -24.59 -14.69
C LEU A 178 -27.21 -25.72 -14.31
N THR A 179 -28.32 -25.36 -13.63
CA THR A 179 -29.33 -26.32 -13.16
C THR A 179 -30.56 -26.43 -14.09
N MET A 180 -30.67 -25.54 -15.06
CA MET A 180 -31.86 -25.39 -15.97
C MET A 180 -33.16 -25.26 -15.19
N LYS A 181 -33.16 -24.37 -14.19
CA LYS A 181 -34.32 -24.07 -13.35
C LYS A 181 -34.54 -22.58 -13.22
N MET A 182 -35.79 -22.18 -13.02
CA MET A 182 -36.13 -20.82 -12.60
C MET A 182 -36.37 -20.80 -11.09
N TYR A 183 -35.72 -19.84 -10.41
CA TYR A 183 -35.92 -19.60 -8.99
C TYR A 183 -36.71 -18.31 -8.81
N ARG A 184 -37.92 -18.44 -8.26
CA ARG A 184 -38.79 -17.29 -7.93
C ARG A 184 -38.79 -17.06 -6.43
N TYR A 185 -38.57 -15.84 -6.04
CA TYR A 185 -38.42 -15.42 -4.62
C TYR A 185 -39.72 -14.75 -4.14
N LYS A 186 -40.09 -15.01 -2.87
CA LYS A 186 -41.25 -14.41 -2.20
C LYS A 186 -40.78 -13.46 -1.11
N GLY A 187 -41.13 -12.18 -1.26
CA GLY A 187 -40.70 -11.14 -0.30
C GLY A 187 -39.19 -11.03 -0.17
N ASP A 188 -38.72 -10.62 1.04
CA ASP A 188 -37.31 -10.31 1.34
C ASP A 188 -36.67 -11.31 2.28
N THR A 189 -37.26 -12.50 2.43
CA THR A 189 -36.83 -13.56 3.38
C THR A 189 -35.82 -14.54 2.80
N GLY A 190 -35.57 -14.49 1.47
CA GLY A 190 -34.78 -15.50 0.75
C GLY A 190 -35.52 -16.81 0.49
N GLU A 191 -36.82 -16.88 0.82
CA GLU A 191 -37.66 -18.02 0.45
C GLU A 191 -37.87 -18.03 -1.05
N ARG A 192 -37.71 -19.21 -1.65
CA ARG A 192 -37.80 -19.40 -3.09
C ARG A 192 -38.60 -20.61 -3.48
N GLU A 193 -39.22 -20.54 -4.61
CA GLU A 193 -39.83 -21.67 -5.36
C GLU A 193 -38.88 -22.04 -6.50
N GLU A 194 -38.67 -23.33 -6.67
CA GLU A 194 -38.01 -23.89 -7.84
C GLU A 194 -39.06 -24.25 -8.87
N LEU A 195 -38.95 -23.70 -10.07
CA LEU A 195 -39.92 -23.83 -11.17
C LEU A 195 -39.20 -24.25 -12.45
N ASP A 196 -39.93 -24.86 -13.35
CA ASP A 196 -39.44 -25.08 -14.69
C ASP A 196 -39.31 -23.74 -15.43
N ILE A 197 -38.39 -23.68 -16.39
CA ILE A 197 -38.18 -22.47 -17.20
C ILE A 197 -39.41 -22.24 -18.09
N PRO A 198 -39.95 -21.01 -18.12
CA PRO A 198 -41.05 -20.67 -19.02
C PRO A 198 -40.72 -20.93 -20.50
N ALA A 199 -41.70 -21.30 -21.28
CA ALA A 199 -41.51 -21.64 -22.70
C ALA A 199 -40.85 -20.50 -23.49
N GLU A 200 -41.18 -19.24 -23.16
CA GLU A 200 -40.61 -18.05 -23.79
C GLU A 200 -39.14 -17.82 -23.49
N GLU A 201 -38.60 -18.38 -22.38
CA GLU A 201 -37.21 -18.27 -21.99
C GLU A 201 -36.38 -19.53 -22.30
N MET A 202 -37.03 -20.63 -22.72
CA MET A 202 -36.38 -21.92 -22.90
C MET A 202 -35.27 -21.91 -23.94
N ASP A 203 -35.51 -21.27 -25.11
CA ASP A 203 -34.55 -21.22 -26.20
C ASP A 203 -33.29 -20.43 -25.77
N LYS A 204 -33.47 -19.29 -25.11
CA LYS A 204 -32.36 -18.48 -24.57
C LYS A 204 -31.58 -19.24 -23.50
N ALA A 205 -32.28 -19.91 -22.59
CA ALA A 205 -31.65 -20.70 -21.55
C ALA A 205 -30.82 -21.86 -22.09
N ALA A 206 -31.38 -22.57 -23.13
CA ALA A 206 -30.68 -23.67 -23.77
C ALA A 206 -29.44 -23.22 -24.54
N GLU A 207 -29.49 -22.10 -25.24
CA GLU A 207 -28.32 -21.49 -25.92
C GLU A 207 -27.21 -21.14 -24.89
N LEU A 208 -27.57 -20.49 -23.80
CA LEU A 208 -26.63 -20.13 -22.74
C LEU A 208 -26.07 -21.35 -22.01
N GLN A 209 -26.89 -22.40 -21.84
CA GLN A 209 -26.42 -23.66 -21.27
C GLN A 209 -25.39 -24.33 -22.19
N ASN A 210 -25.65 -24.40 -23.50
CA ASN A 210 -24.69 -24.95 -24.45
C ASN A 210 -23.36 -24.20 -24.40
N THR A 211 -23.38 -22.86 -24.36
CA THR A 211 -22.18 -22.04 -24.17
C THR A 211 -21.48 -22.38 -22.87
N LEU A 212 -22.21 -22.58 -21.77
CA LEU A 212 -21.62 -22.94 -20.47
C LEU A 212 -21.00 -24.34 -20.50
N ILE A 213 -21.64 -25.32 -21.18
CA ILE A 213 -21.14 -26.68 -21.37
C ILE A 213 -19.80 -26.64 -22.13
N GLU A 214 -19.75 -25.95 -23.27
CA GLU A 214 -18.54 -25.79 -24.08
C GLU A 214 -17.42 -25.16 -23.26
N THR A 215 -17.71 -24.03 -22.58
CA THR A 215 -16.74 -23.34 -21.72
C THR A 215 -16.26 -24.23 -20.57
N ALA A 216 -17.12 -25.06 -19.98
CA ALA A 216 -16.72 -25.99 -18.94
C ALA A 216 -15.83 -27.11 -19.48
N ALA A 217 -16.17 -27.67 -20.66
CA ALA A 217 -15.44 -28.75 -21.32
C ALA A 217 -14.01 -28.33 -21.72
N GLU A 218 -13.81 -27.08 -22.18
CA GLU A 218 -12.53 -26.56 -22.62
C GLU A 218 -11.42 -26.57 -21.55
N ASN A 219 -11.78 -26.72 -20.27
CA ASN A 219 -10.83 -26.67 -19.16
C ASN A 219 -10.21 -28.03 -18.78
N ASP A 220 -10.70 -29.13 -19.34
CA ASP A 220 -10.23 -30.48 -19.02
C ASP A 220 -10.36 -31.41 -20.20
N GLU A 221 -9.27 -32.12 -20.58
CA GLU A 221 -9.24 -33.01 -21.73
C GLU A 221 -10.31 -34.12 -21.63
N SER A 222 -10.52 -34.68 -20.46
CA SER A 222 -11.50 -35.74 -20.26
C SER A 222 -12.94 -35.25 -20.38
N LEU A 223 -13.22 -34.01 -19.94
CA LEU A 223 -14.53 -33.39 -20.13
C LEU A 223 -14.76 -33.01 -21.59
N MET A 224 -13.73 -32.62 -22.31
CA MET A 224 -13.80 -32.33 -23.74
C MET A 224 -14.10 -33.62 -24.53
N GLU A 225 -13.45 -34.74 -24.22
CA GLU A 225 -13.75 -36.05 -24.82
C GLU A 225 -15.20 -36.47 -24.56
N MET A 226 -15.66 -36.34 -23.30
CA MET A 226 -17.05 -36.65 -22.95
C MET A 226 -18.05 -35.77 -23.69
N PHE A 227 -17.75 -34.49 -23.87
CA PHE A 227 -18.59 -33.59 -24.63
C PHE A 227 -18.65 -33.97 -26.10
N PHE A 228 -17.54 -34.34 -26.74
CA PHE A 228 -17.53 -34.80 -28.12
C PHE A 228 -18.30 -36.13 -28.31
N ASP A 229 -18.19 -37.03 -27.34
CA ASP A 229 -18.88 -38.33 -27.42
C ASP A 229 -20.37 -38.25 -27.15
N LYS A 230 -20.82 -37.41 -26.19
CA LYS A 230 -22.20 -37.35 -25.71
C LYS A 230 -22.99 -36.14 -26.26
N GLY A 231 -22.29 -35.12 -26.76
CA GLY A 231 -22.86 -33.83 -27.15
C GLY A 231 -23.32 -32.95 -25.98
N THR A 232 -23.07 -33.38 -24.73
CA THR A 232 -23.48 -32.65 -23.52
C THR A 232 -22.64 -33.08 -22.32
N LEU A 233 -22.70 -32.31 -21.20
CA LEU A 233 -22.17 -32.66 -19.90
C LEU A 233 -23.29 -32.68 -18.86
N THR A 234 -23.17 -33.55 -17.87
CA THR A 234 -24.04 -33.55 -16.68
C THR A 234 -23.75 -32.32 -15.81
N GLU A 235 -24.65 -31.98 -14.88
CA GLU A 235 -24.46 -30.87 -13.95
C GLU A 235 -23.19 -31.02 -13.11
N ASP A 236 -22.85 -32.24 -12.66
CA ASP A 236 -21.62 -32.48 -11.88
C ASP A 236 -20.35 -32.36 -12.74
N GLU A 237 -20.39 -32.84 -13.99
CA GLU A 237 -19.29 -32.65 -14.97
C GLU A 237 -19.10 -31.16 -15.29
N MET A 238 -20.18 -30.40 -15.49
CA MET A 238 -20.11 -28.93 -15.64
C MET A 238 -19.52 -28.25 -14.41
N ARG A 239 -19.93 -28.62 -13.21
CA ARG A 239 -19.38 -28.10 -11.96
C ARG A 239 -17.88 -28.36 -11.84
N GLN A 240 -17.44 -29.54 -12.26
CA GLN A 240 -16.02 -29.89 -12.29
C GLN A 240 -15.26 -28.99 -13.29
N GLY A 241 -15.73 -28.86 -14.51
CA GLY A 241 -15.11 -27.98 -15.53
C GLY A 241 -15.07 -26.52 -15.11
N ILE A 242 -16.15 -26.01 -14.54
CA ILE A 242 -16.20 -24.64 -14.02
C ILE A 242 -15.20 -24.46 -12.86
N ARG A 243 -15.07 -25.44 -11.95
CA ARG A 243 -14.08 -25.41 -10.86
C ARG A 243 -12.66 -25.33 -11.39
N ILE A 244 -12.31 -26.15 -12.39
CA ILE A 244 -10.99 -26.16 -13.01
C ILE A 244 -10.74 -24.81 -13.70
N GLY A 245 -11.69 -24.34 -14.50
CA GLY A 245 -11.61 -23.05 -15.18
C GLY A 245 -11.54 -21.85 -14.22
N LEU A 246 -12.24 -21.91 -13.10
CA LEU A 246 -12.19 -20.88 -12.04
C LEU A 246 -10.81 -20.85 -11.40
N LEU A 247 -10.24 -22.00 -11.05
CA LEU A 247 -8.88 -22.11 -10.50
C LEU A 247 -7.81 -21.63 -11.47
N ALA A 248 -7.95 -21.97 -12.76
CA ALA A 248 -7.08 -21.52 -13.82
C ALA A 248 -7.30 -20.04 -14.20
N ARG A 249 -8.35 -19.39 -13.64
CA ARG A 249 -8.78 -18.02 -13.99
C ARG A 249 -9.13 -17.87 -15.46
N GLY A 250 -9.62 -18.93 -16.08
CA GLY A 250 -10.16 -18.98 -17.43
C GLY A 250 -11.67 -18.71 -17.48
N ILE A 251 -12.37 -18.92 -16.36
CA ILE A 251 -13.81 -18.67 -16.21
C ILE A 251 -14.05 -17.70 -15.05
N PHE A 252 -14.84 -16.67 -15.28
CA PHE A 252 -15.34 -15.74 -14.27
C PHE A 252 -16.88 -15.81 -14.26
N PRO A 253 -17.48 -16.65 -13.39
CA PRO A 253 -18.92 -16.86 -13.35
C PRO A 253 -19.68 -15.61 -12.95
N VAL A 254 -20.83 -15.36 -13.57
CA VAL A 254 -21.72 -14.21 -13.28
C VAL A 254 -23.01 -14.69 -12.62
N PHE A 255 -23.31 -14.12 -11.45
CA PHE A 255 -24.51 -14.36 -10.64
C PHE A 255 -25.39 -13.13 -10.57
N CYS A 256 -26.69 -13.35 -10.39
CA CYS A 256 -27.71 -12.33 -10.25
C CYS A 256 -28.20 -12.26 -8.81
N ILE A 257 -28.13 -11.08 -8.19
CA ILE A 257 -28.56 -10.92 -6.80
C ILE A 257 -29.27 -9.58 -6.55
N SER A 258 -30.09 -9.56 -5.50
CA SER A 258 -30.43 -8.36 -4.73
C SER A 258 -30.11 -8.62 -3.26
N SER A 259 -29.00 -8.09 -2.80
CA SER A 259 -28.58 -8.25 -1.40
C SER A 259 -29.63 -7.64 -0.44
N LYS A 260 -30.23 -6.50 -0.81
CA LYS A 260 -31.24 -5.81 -0.03
C LYS A 260 -32.49 -6.67 0.17
N ARG A 261 -32.97 -7.33 -0.89
CA ARG A 261 -34.13 -8.20 -0.86
C ARG A 261 -33.81 -9.67 -0.60
N ASN A 262 -32.54 -10.01 -0.38
CA ASN A 262 -32.04 -11.37 -0.18
C ASN A 262 -32.41 -12.33 -1.33
N ILE A 263 -32.43 -11.82 -2.56
CA ILE A 263 -32.68 -12.59 -3.78
C ILE A 263 -31.33 -13.08 -4.30
N GLY A 264 -31.22 -14.37 -4.67
CA GLY A 264 -30.02 -14.96 -5.26
C GLY A 264 -28.97 -15.43 -4.25
N THR A 265 -28.98 -14.96 -2.99
CA THR A 265 -27.95 -15.27 -1.97
C THR A 265 -27.80 -16.78 -1.74
N LYS A 266 -28.88 -17.53 -1.58
CA LYS A 266 -28.81 -19.00 -1.41
C LYS A 266 -28.19 -19.72 -2.61
N ARG A 267 -28.47 -19.25 -3.84
CA ARG A 267 -27.86 -19.83 -5.05
C ARG A 267 -26.37 -19.56 -5.12
N LEU A 268 -25.95 -18.36 -4.74
CA LEU A 268 -24.54 -18.04 -4.63
C LEU A 268 -23.84 -18.89 -3.55
N LEU A 269 -24.46 -19.10 -2.38
CA LEU A 269 -23.94 -19.97 -1.34
C LEU A 269 -23.87 -21.44 -1.80
N ASP A 270 -24.89 -21.94 -2.50
CA ASP A 270 -24.88 -23.28 -3.11
C ASP A 270 -23.71 -23.44 -4.09
N PHE A 271 -23.45 -22.44 -4.91
CA PHE A 271 -22.32 -22.46 -5.84
C PHE A 271 -20.98 -22.43 -5.09
N ILE A 272 -20.84 -21.60 -4.07
CA ILE A 272 -19.61 -21.51 -3.26
C ILE A 272 -19.25 -22.87 -2.65
N ILE A 273 -20.21 -23.59 -2.06
CA ILE A 273 -19.91 -24.87 -1.43
C ILE A 273 -19.67 -26.00 -2.43
N ASN A 274 -20.37 -26.00 -3.59
CA ASN A 274 -20.34 -27.08 -4.58
C ASN A 274 -19.26 -26.89 -5.64
N VAL A 275 -18.88 -25.65 -5.99
CA VAL A 275 -17.97 -25.36 -7.09
C VAL A 275 -16.68 -24.72 -6.63
N CYS A 276 -16.71 -23.74 -5.70
CA CYS A 276 -15.46 -23.12 -5.23
C CYS A 276 -14.54 -24.15 -4.57
N PRO A 277 -13.22 -24.03 -4.81
CA PRO A 277 -12.25 -24.96 -4.24
C PRO A 277 -12.20 -24.83 -2.70
N SER A 278 -11.94 -25.97 -2.04
CA SER A 278 -11.48 -25.98 -0.66
C SER A 278 -10.00 -25.59 -0.56
N PRO A 279 -9.52 -25.15 0.61
CA PRO A 279 -8.15 -24.68 0.77
C PRO A 279 -7.05 -25.68 0.35
N ASP A 280 -7.30 -26.99 0.51
CA ASP A 280 -6.38 -28.06 0.10
C ASP A 280 -6.29 -28.25 -1.44
N LYS A 281 -7.26 -27.72 -2.18
CA LYS A 281 -7.30 -27.75 -3.65
C LYS A 281 -6.69 -26.49 -4.28
N MET A 282 -6.36 -25.49 -3.46
CA MET A 282 -5.72 -24.28 -3.93
C MET A 282 -4.25 -24.54 -4.31
N PRO A 283 -3.69 -23.75 -5.24
CA PRO A 283 -2.26 -23.79 -5.51
C PRO A 283 -1.42 -23.63 -4.24
N ALA A 284 -0.24 -24.25 -4.22
CA ALA A 284 0.68 -24.18 -3.09
C ALA A 284 1.10 -22.73 -2.81
N SER A 285 1.17 -22.38 -1.53
CA SER A 285 1.73 -21.10 -1.08
C SER A 285 3.25 -21.15 -1.15
N LYS A 286 3.88 -20.00 -1.44
CA LYS A 286 5.35 -19.90 -1.50
C LYS A 286 5.90 -19.41 -0.16
N THR A 287 6.95 -20.06 0.29
CA THR A 287 7.78 -19.61 1.42
C THR A 287 8.84 -18.62 0.93
N ILE A 288 9.49 -17.90 1.86
CA ILE A 288 10.53 -16.92 1.50
C ILE A 288 11.75 -17.54 0.80
N ASP A 289 12.02 -18.83 1.06
CA ASP A 289 13.09 -19.60 0.40
C ASP A 289 12.63 -20.24 -0.92
N GLY A 290 11.44 -19.88 -1.41
CA GLY A 290 10.89 -20.28 -2.70
C GLY A 290 10.30 -21.69 -2.74
N LYS A 291 10.22 -22.40 -1.61
CA LYS A 291 9.57 -23.71 -1.54
C LYS A 291 8.07 -23.60 -1.65
N GLU A 292 7.47 -24.55 -2.34
CA GLU A 292 6.02 -24.69 -2.42
C GLU A 292 5.48 -25.43 -1.19
N PHE A 293 4.46 -24.87 -0.57
CA PHE A 293 3.85 -25.38 0.64
C PHE A 293 2.33 -25.54 0.45
N LYS A 294 1.85 -26.78 0.50
CA LYS A 294 0.42 -27.10 0.33
C LYS A 294 -0.33 -27.04 1.66
N CYS A 295 -1.57 -26.58 1.60
CA CYS A 295 -2.49 -26.63 2.72
C CYS A 295 -2.84 -28.09 3.02
N ASN A 296 -2.28 -28.64 4.11
CA ASN A 296 -2.46 -30.04 4.49
C ASN A 296 -2.49 -30.18 6.01
N VAL A 297 -3.51 -30.89 6.52
CA VAL A 297 -3.69 -31.15 7.96
C VAL A 297 -2.60 -32.04 8.56
N SER A 298 -1.98 -32.90 7.74
CA SER A 298 -0.92 -33.81 8.18
C SER A 298 0.45 -33.17 8.35
N GLU A 299 0.61 -31.96 7.84
CA GLU A 299 1.86 -31.19 7.97
C GLU A 299 1.97 -30.52 9.34
N PRO A 300 3.19 -30.13 9.77
CA PRO A 300 3.36 -29.35 10.99
C PRO A 300 2.51 -28.08 10.99
N ALA A 301 2.00 -27.71 12.17
CA ALA A 301 1.15 -26.56 12.32
C ALA A 301 1.87 -25.27 11.92
N SER A 302 1.25 -24.48 11.07
CA SER A 302 1.68 -23.12 10.71
C SER A 302 0.48 -22.22 10.47
N LEU A 303 0.64 -20.94 10.76
CA LEU A 303 -0.35 -19.91 10.49
C LEU A 303 0.31 -18.64 9.95
N PHE A 304 -0.43 -17.88 9.18
CA PHE A 304 -0.02 -16.58 8.66
C PHE A 304 -0.97 -15.49 9.13
N VAL A 305 -0.41 -14.46 9.78
CA VAL A 305 -1.17 -13.31 10.28
C VAL A 305 -1.35 -12.29 9.16
N PHE A 306 -2.56 -12.16 8.65
CA PHE A 306 -2.89 -11.24 7.56
C PHE A 306 -3.45 -9.89 8.04
N LYS A 307 -3.88 -9.81 9.30
CA LYS A 307 -4.43 -8.59 9.88
C LYS A 307 -4.19 -8.56 11.38
N THR A 308 -3.83 -7.39 11.89
CA THR A 308 -3.79 -7.06 13.31
C THR A 308 -4.72 -5.87 13.55
N SER A 309 -5.50 -5.91 14.62
CA SER A 309 -6.31 -4.76 15.05
C SER A 309 -6.24 -4.62 16.55
N VAL A 310 -6.56 -3.43 17.05
CA VAL A 310 -6.62 -3.21 18.48
C VAL A 310 -8.01 -2.73 18.86
N GLU A 311 -8.62 -3.43 19.79
CA GLU A 311 -9.92 -3.07 20.33
C GLU A 311 -9.82 -2.61 21.79
N PRO A 312 -10.59 -1.58 22.17
CA PRO A 312 -10.70 -1.18 23.57
C PRO A 312 -11.07 -2.39 24.47
N HIS A 313 -10.46 -2.49 25.64
CA HIS A 313 -10.67 -3.54 26.66
C HIS A 313 -10.20 -4.96 26.32
N ILE A 314 -9.88 -5.27 25.06
CA ILE A 314 -9.37 -6.58 24.64
C ILE A 314 -7.88 -6.51 24.34
N GLY A 315 -7.45 -5.40 23.80
CA GLY A 315 -6.09 -5.19 23.31
C GLY A 315 -5.93 -5.67 21.88
N GLU A 316 -4.76 -6.18 21.57
CA GLU A 316 -4.38 -6.62 20.23
C GLU A 316 -5.03 -7.96 19.87
N ILE A 317 -5.59 -8.02 18.67
CA ILE A 317 -6.21 -9.17 18.05
C ILE A 317 -5.47 -9.48 16.75
N ASN A 318 -4.99 -10.69 16.61
CA ASN A 318 -4.31 -11.16 15.40
C ASN A 318 -5.24 -12.11 14.64
N TYR A 319 -5.59 -11.72 13.40
CA TYR A 319 -6.37 -12.54 12.47
C TYR A 319 -5.42 -13.32 11.58
N PHE A 320 -5.66 -14.61 11.45
CA PHE A 320 -4.76 -15.48 10.72
C PHE A 320 -5.50 -16.54 9.91
N LYS A 321 -4.82 -17.05 8.88
CA LYS A 321 -5.18 -18.30 8.18
C LYS A 321 -4.26 -19.41 8.67
N VAL A 322 -4.83 -20.57 8.98
CA VAL A 322 -4.06 -21.78 9.24
C VAL A 322 -3.53 -22.29 7.91
N MET A 323 -2.22 -22.25 7.73
CA MET A 323 -1.59 -22.63 6.47
C MET A 323 -1.37 -24.13 6.37
N SER A 324 -1.16 -24.81 7.49
CA SER A 324 -1.00 -26.26 7.57
C SER A 324 -1.24 -26.77 8.99
N GLY A 325 -1.44 -28.07 9.10
CA GLY A 325 -1.67 -28.75 10.36
C GLY A 325 -2.99 -28.36 11.02
N LYS A 326 -2.99 -28.28 12.32
CA LYS A 326 -4.08 -27.74 13.12
C LYS A 326 -3.54 -26.87 14.25
N ILE A 327 -4.25 -25.83 14.59
CA ILE A 327 -3.95 -24.95 15.71
C ILE A 327 -4.92 -25.25 16.83
N THR A 328 -4.41 -25.48 18.03
CA THR A 328 -5.21 -25.75 19.23
C THR A 328 -5.05 -24.66 20.27
N GLU A 329 -6.05 -24.53 21.15
CA GLU A 329 -5.94 -23.65 22.32
C GLU A 329 -4.73 -24.05 23.18
N ALA A 330 -4.06 -23.05 23.73
CA ALA A 330 -2.86 -23.19 24.55
C ALA A 330 -1.61 -23.76 23.83
N MET A 331 -1.59 -23.75 22.50
CA MET A 331 -0.47 -24.23 21.71
C MET A 331 0.72 -23.28 21.75
N ASP A 332 1.91 -23.84 21.99
CA ASP A 332 3.17 -23.10 21.87
C ASP A 332 3.65 -23.09 20.42
N MET A 333 4.05 -21.92 19.93
CA MET A 333 4.53 -21.72 18.56
C MET A 333 5.78 -20.83 18.57
N VAL A 334 6.47 -20.77 17.44
CA VAL A 334 7.58 -19.87 17.21
C VAL A 334 7.21 -18.92 16.09
N ASN A 335 7.41 -17.63 16.29
CA ASN A 335 7.29 -16.64 15.24
C ASN A 335 8.52 -16.73 14.33
N SER A 336 8.37 -17.37 13.18
CA SER A 336 9.46 -17.59 12.22
C SER A 336 9.99 -16.30 11.59
N THR A 337 9.31 -15.17 11.76
CA THR A 337 9.70 -13.87 11.22
C THR A 337 10.71 -13.16 12.12
N ASN A 338 10.65 -13.39 13.44
CA ASN A 338 11.50 -12.70 14.43
C ASN A 338 12.07 -13.63 15.53
N ASP A 339 11.95 -14.95 15.34
CA ASP A 339 12.40 -16.00 16.26
C ASP A 339 11.78 -15.93 17.67
N GLY A 340 10.71 -15.19 17.83
CA GLY A 340 10.02 -15.00 19.10
C GLY A 340 9.17 -16.22 19.49
N LYS A 341 9.17 -16.57 20.78
CA LYS A 341 8.26 -17.60 21.32
C LYS A 341 6.89 -17.01 21.56
N GLU A 342 5.87 -17.68 21.06
CA GLU A 342 4.46 -17.28 21.18
C GLU A 342 3.62 -18.42 21.74
N ARG A 343 2.53 -18.06 22.40
CA ARG A 343 1.54 -19.01 22.86
C ARG A 343 0.15 -18.59 22.41
N VAL A 344 -0.50 -19.43 21.64
CA VAL A 344 -1.88 -19.23 21.19
C VAL A 344 -2.81 -19.56 22.35
N SER A 345 -3.12 -18.56 23.18
CA SER A 345 -3.86 -18.75 24.43
C SER A 345 -5.33 -19.09 24.21
N GLN A 346 -5.96 -18.50 23.22
CA GLN A 346 -7.38 -18.68 22.87
C GLN A 346 -7.57 -18.62 21.36
N LEU A 347 -8.54 -19.34 20.86
CA LEU A 347 -8.93 -19.36 19.46
C LEU A 347 -10.36 -18.90 19.30
N PHE A 348 -10.62 -18.12 18.26
CA PHE A 348 -11.93 -17.59 17.95
C PHE A 348 -12.31 -17.76 16.48
N ALA A 349 -13.56 -18.12 16.22
CA ALA A 349 -14.25 -17.74 15.02
C ALA A 349 -14.81 -16.33 15.22
N VAL A 350 -14.72 -15.48 14.20
CA VAL A 350 -15.05 -14.06 14.31
C VAL A 350 -16.15 -13.69 13.33
N ALA A 351 -17.14 -12.94 13.84
CA ALA A 351 -18.17 -12.29 13.03
C ALA A 351 -18.24 -10.81 13.48
N GLY A 352 -17.42 -9.96 12.88
CA GLY A 352 -17.27 -8.57 13.31
C GLY A 352 -16.76 -8.45 14.76
N LYS A 353 -17.53 -7.78 15.60
CA LYS A 353 -17.21 -7.69 17.04
C LYS A 353 -17.51 -8.98 17.84
N ASN A 354 -18.30 -9.89 17.28
CA ASN A 354 -18.71 -11.11 17.94
C ASN A 354 -17.63 -12.19 17.77
N ARG A 355 -17.29 -12.87 18.88
CA ARG A 355 -16.24 -13.91 18.91
C ARG A 355 -16.79 -15.15 19.57
N GLN A 356 -16.64 -16.27 18.88
CA GLN A 356 -17.00 -17.57 19.43
C GLN A 356 -15.74 -18.38 19.66
N LYS A 357 -15.50 -18.79 20.90
CA LYS A 357 -14.36 -19.65 21.22
C LYS A 357 -14.44 -20.98 20.49
N LEU A 358 -13.27 -21.44 20.04
CA LEU A 358 -13.09 -22.75 19.41
C LEU A 358 -11.93 -23.48 20.08
N PRO A 359 -12.01 -24.82 20.24
CA PRO A 359 -10.92 -25.61 20.77
C PRO A 359 -9.76 -25.75 19.78
N GLU A 360 -10.07 -25.78 18.50
CA GLU A 360 -9.09 -25.94 17.41
C GLU A 360 -9.58 -25.36 16.08
N LEU A 361 -8.64 -25.10 15.20
CA LEU A 361 -8.84 -24.68 13.80
C LEU A 361 -7.99 -25.58 12.90
N MET A 362 -8.57 -26.06 11.80
CA MET A 362 -7.91 -26.94 10.84
C MET A 362 -7.18 -26.14 9.74
N ALA A 363 -6.24 -26.80 9.04
CA ALA A 363 -5.59 -26.24 7.88
C ALA A 363 -6.61 -25.64 6.90
N GLY A 364 -6.34 -24.43 6.44
CA GLY A 364 -7.19 -23.64 5.56
C GLY A 364 -8.20 -22.75 6.25
N ASP A 365 -8.47 -22.94 7.54
CA ASP A 365 -9.45 -22.14 8.26
C ASP A 365 -8.91 -20.75 8.66
N ILE A 366 -9.82 -19.80 8.80
CA ILE A 366 -9.53 -18.45 9.27
C ILE A 366 -10.06 -18.30 10.69
N GLY A 367 -9.21 -17.73 11.56
CA GLY A 367 -9.57 -17.44 12.92
C GLY A 367 -8.82 -16.24 13.48
N ALA A 368 -9.02 -16.00 14.76
CA ALA A 368 -8.32 -14.96 15.50
C ALA A 368 -7.81 -15.47 16.84
N THR A 369 -6.78 -14.82 17.34
CA THR A 369 -6.25 -15.01 18.68
C THR A 369 -5.91 -13.67 19.32
N VAL A 370 -5.73 -13.67 20.62
CA VAL A 370 -5.37 -12.49 21.41
C VAL A 370 -4.14 -12.75 22.26
N LYS A 371 -3.51 -11.66 22.73
CA LYS A 371 -2.37 -11.71 23.67
C LYS A 371 -1.10 -12.37 23.11
N LEU A 372 -0.90 -12.35 21.80
CA LEU A 372 0.43 -12.58 21.24
C LEU A 372 1.34 -11.43 21.63
N LYS A 373 2.63 -11.71 21.88
CA LYS A 373 3.57 -10.71 22.44
C LYS A 373 4.22 -9.86 21.36
N ASN A 374 4.74 -10.53 20.32
CA ASN A 374 5.59 -9.90 19.31
C ASN A 374 5.14 -10.27 17.87
N THR A 375 3.86 -10.60 17.70
CA THR A 375 3.33 -11.03 16.40
C THR A 375 2.46 -9.93 15.79
N LYS A 376 2.74 -9.58 14.55
CA LYS A 376 2.09 -8.51 13.80
C LYS A 376 1.63 -9.02 12.43
N THR A 377 0.94 -8.18 11.68
CA THR A 377 0.60 -8.44 10.27
C THR A 377 1.87 -8.82 9.49
N ASN A 378 1.76 -9.76 8.55
CA ASN A 378 2.84 -10.37 7.78
C ASN A 378 3.74 -11.37 8.54
N HIS A 379 3.46 -11.67 9.79
CA HIS A 379 4.23 -12.67 10.52
C HIS A 379 3.71 -14.08 10.29
N THR A 380 4.63 -15.03 10.29
CA THR A 380 4.33 -16.46 10.28
C THR A 380 4.64 -17.08 11.65
N LEU A 381 3.70 -17.83 12.20
CA LEU A 381 3.96 -18.68 13.34
C LEU A 381 4.03 -20.15 12.87
N SER A 382 5.00 -20.89 13.35
CA SER A 382 5.17 -22.32 13.05
C SER A 382 5.36 -23.15 14.31
N ALA A 383 5.11 -24.46 14.19
CA ALA A 383 5.38 -25.40 15.28
C ALA A 383 6.86 -25.36 15.69
N PRO A 384 7.19 -25.52 16.99
CA PRO A 384 8.56 -25.53 17.47
C PRO A 384 9.44 -26.54 16.69
N GLY A 385 10.64 -26.13 16.32
CA GLY A 385 11.58 -26.95 15.53
C GLY A 385 11.28 -27.03 14.03
N LYS A 386 10.29 -26.29 13.53
CA LYS A 386 9.95 -26.19 12.10
C LYS A 386 9.99 -24.71 11.70
N SER A 387 11.01 -24.30 10.98
CA SER A 387 11.13 -22.93 10.50
C SER A 387 10.46 -22.81 9.12
N ILE A 388 9.14 -22.55 9.14
CA ILE A 388 8.37 -22.25 7.93
C ILE A 388 8.07 -20.76 7.99
N GLN A 389 8.42 -20.01 6.94
CA GLN A 389 8.08 -18.60 6.82
C GLN A 389 7.50 -18.32 5.44
N PHE A 390 6.27 -17.81 5.40
CA PHE A 390 5.61 -17.45 4.15
C PHE A 390 6.05 -16.07 3.68
N ALA A 391 5.96 -15.86 2.36
CA ALA A 391 6.25 -14.56 1.76
C ALA A 391 5.29 -13.49 2.29
N SER A 392 5.83 -12.32 2.61
CA SER A 392 5.03 -11.17 3.07
C SER A 392 4.09 -10.67 1.96
N MET A 393 2.97 -10.10 2.36
CA MET A 393 2.07 -9.40 1.45
C MET A 393 2.77 -8.19 0.85
N THR A 394 2.62 -8.00 -0.46
CA THR A 394 3.16 -6.83 -1.15
C THR A 394 2.06 -5.78 -1.29
N PHE A 395 2.24 -4.65 -0.64
CA PHE A 395 1.33 -3.52 -0.68
C PHE A 395 1.68 -2.56 -1.83
N PRO A 396 0.71 -1.75 -2.29
CA PRO A 396 0.97 -0.72 -3.30
C PRO A 396 1.91 0.35 -2.78
N ASN A 397 2.56 1.04 -3.70
CA ASN A 397 3.38 2.19 -3.35
C ASN A 397 2.52 3.32 -2.75
N ILE A 398 3.18 4.13 -1.94
CA ILE A 398 2.59 5.30 -1.29
C ILE A 398 2.15 6.32 -2.35
N LYS A 399 0.94 6.86 -2.18
CA LYS A 399 0.37 7.88 -3.07
C LYS A 399 0.23 9.26 -2.44
N TYR A 400 0.19 9.34 -1.12
CA TYR A 400 -0.07 10.60 -0.40
C TYR A 400 0.90 10.81 0.75
N ARG A 401 1.34 12.04 0.94
CA ARG A 401 2.32 12.45 1.96
C ARG A 401 1.82 13.70 2.69
N THR A 402 1.92 13.70 4.02
CA THR A 402 1.68 14.87 4.88
C THR A 402 2.68 14.90 6.03
N ALA A 403 2.84 16.04 6.67
CA ALA A 403 3.53 16.12 7.96
C ALA A 403 2.48 16.19 9.07
N ILE A 404 2.80 15.65 10.24
CA ILE A 404 1.91 15.66 11.41
C ILE A 404 2.61 16.29 12.60
N LYS A 405 1.86 17.11 13.35
CA LYS A 405 2.32 17.74 14.59
C LYS A 405 1.21 17.67 15.64
N ALA A 406 1.56 17.31 16.87
CA ALA A 406 0.63 17.46 17.98
C ALA A 406 0.40 18.96 18.26
N LYS A 407 -0.87 19.35 18.53
CA LYS A 407 -1.18 20.74 18.92
C LYS A 407 -0.62 21.06 20.30
N ASN A 408 -0.60 20.09 21.20
CA ASN A 408 0.05 20.21 22.52
C ASN A 408 1.40 19.50 22.52
N GLU A 409 2.46 20.16 22.88
CA GLU A 409 3.80 19.57 22.92
C GLU A 409 3.90 18.37 23.87
N SER A 410 3.13 18.38 24.97
CA SER A 410 3.06 17.27 25.92
C SER A 410 2.56 15.95 25.34
N ASP A 411 1.87 16.00 24.20
CA ASP A 411 1.30 14.83 23.53
C ASP A 411 2.25 14.24 22.46
N THR A 412 3.40 14.87 22.19
CA THR A 412 4.33 14.47 21.12
C THR A 412 4.84 13.05 21.29
N GLU A 413 5.20 12.64 22.51
CA GLU A 413 5.69 11.29 22.80
C GLU A 413 4.59 10.25 22.55
N LYS A 414 3.39 10.51 23.08
CA LYS A 414 2.22 9.64 22.86
C LYS A 414 1.84 9.55 21.38
N LEU A 415 1.90 10.68 20.66
CA LEU A 415 1.68 10.70 19.21
C LEU A 415 2.61 9.72 18.51
N GLY A 416 3.92 9.72 18.85
CA GLY A 416 4.90 8.80 18.27
C GLY A 416 4.52 7.33 18.50
N GLU A 417 4.08 6.96 19.70
CA GLU A 417 3.66 5.60 20.04
C GLU A 417 2.43 5.18 19.20
N TYR A 418 1.41 6.04 19.08
CA TYR A 418 0.19 5.71 18.35
C TYR A 418 0.37 5.66 16.84
N ILE A 419 1.21 6.51 16.28
CA ILE A 419 1.49 6.44 14.83
C ILE A 419 2.26 5.15 14.49
N ASN A 420 3.23 4.76 15.30
CA ASN A 420 3.95 3.50 15.14
C ASN A 420 3.01 2.29 15.26
N ARG A 421 2.03 2.36 16.15
CA ARG A 421 1.00 1.33 16.28
C ARG A 421 0.09 1.30 15.05
N ALA A 422 -0.31 2.45 14.51
CA ALA A 422 -1.11 2.52 13.29
C ALA A 422 -0.39 1.85 12.11
N HIS A 423 0.94 2.01 11.97
CA HIS A 423 1.74 1.28 11.00
C HIS A 423 1.71 -0.25 11.21
N GLN A 424 1.66 -0.72 12.45
CA GLN A 424 1.58 -2.16 12.75
C GLN A 424 0.20 -2.75 12.42
N GLU A 425 -0.86 -1.96 12.55
CA GLU A 425 -2.23 -2.33 12.19
C GLU A 425 -2.44 -2.25 10.67
N ASP A 426 -1.95 -1.19 10.06
CA ASP A 426 -2.01 -0.96 8.60
C ASP A 426 -0.60 -0.68 8.04
N PRO A 427 0.03 -1.68 7.41
CA PRO A 427 1.37 -1.53 6.82
C PRO A 427 1.44 -0.50 5.67
N THR A 428 0.31 -0.01 5.16
CA THR A 428 0.28 1.05 4.13
C THR A 428 0.36 2.46 4.72
N ILE A 429 0.31 2.60 6.04
CA ILE A 429 0.67 3.83 6.76
C ILE A 429 2.15 3.75 7.09
N ILE A 430 2.97 4.63 6.50
CA ILE A 430 4.40 4.69 6.78
C ILE A 430 4.71 5.97 7.53
N VAL A 431 5.62 5.86 8.50
CA VAL A 431 6.05 6.94 9.37
C VAL A 431 7.55 7.15 9.20
N GLU A 432 7.95 8.40 9.00
CA GLU A 432 9.34 8.80 8.92
C GLU A 432 9.63 9.98 9.85
N TYR A 433 10.59 9.84 10.72
CA TYR A 433 11.06 10.92 11.58
C TYR A 433 12.23 11.63 10.89
N SER A 434 11.92 12.70 10.17
CA SER A 434 12.95 13.47 9.47
C SER A 434 13.67 14.44 10.41
N LYS A 435 14.92 14.12 10.78
CA LYS A 435 15.79 15.01 11.56
C LYS A 435 16.11 16.28 10.78
N GLU A 436 16.36 16.16 9.48
CA GLU A 436 16.65 17.25 8.57
C GLU A 436 15.53 18.28 8.53
N LEU A 437 14.30 17.81 8.30
CA LEU A 437 13.12 18.67 8.15
C LEU A 437 12.51 19.07 9.50
N LYS A 438 12.94 18.43 10.59
CA LYS A 438 12.35 18.55 11.93
C LYS A 438 10.83 18.28 11.91
N GLN A 439 10.42 17.30 11.11
CA GLN A 439 9.02 16.91 10.93
C GLN A 439 8.83 15.40 11.09
N ILE A 440 7.65 15.03 11.56
CA ILE A 440 7.15 13.66 11.45
C ILE A 440 6.35 13.59 10.16
N LEU A 441 6.82 12.80 9.21
CA LEU A 441 6.17 12.58 7.92
C LEU A 441 5.30 11.35 7.98
N LEU A 442 4.08 11.47 7.49
CA LEU A 442 3.15 10.38 7.29
C LEU A 442 2.91 10.15 5.81
N PHE A 443 2.90 8.89 5.44
CA PHE A 443 2.63 8.44 4.09
C PHE A 443 1.48 7.45 4.11
N GLY A 444 0.61 7.51 3.10
CA GLY A 444 -0.55 6.64 2.97
C GLY A 444 -1.02 6.51 1.52
N GLN A 445 -2.17 5.85 1.33
CA GLN A 445 -2.73 5.61 0.01
C GLN A 445 -3.53 6.79 -0.54
N GLY A 446 -4.03 7.66 0.33
CA GLY A 446 -4.78 8.85 -0.05
C GLY A 446 -4.99 9.80 1.13
N GLU A 447 -5.54 10.98 0.84
CA GLU A 447 -5.84 11.98 1.88
C GLU A 447 -6.89 11.47 2.88
N HIS A 448 -7.92 10.80 2.37
CA HIS A 448 -8.97 10.23 3.21
C HIS A 448 -8.44 9.15 4.15
N HIS A 449 -7.50 8.31 3.68
CA HIS A 449 -6.84 7.30 4.49
C HIS A 449 -6.17 7.92 5.74
N LEU A 450 -5.37 8.97 5.55
CA LEU A 450 -4.71 9.63 6.68
C LEU A 450 -5.68 10.46 7.55
N ASN A 451 -6.78 10.97 6.99
CA ASN A 451 -7.83 11.62 7.77
C ASN A 451 -8.54 10.65 8.73
N ILE A 452 -8.63 9.36 8.38
CA ILE A 452 -9.12 8.33 9.31
C ILE A 452 -8.18 8.19 10.51
N LEU A 453 -6.86 8.16 10.27
CA LEU A 453 -5.87 8.15 11.35
C LEU A 453 -6.01 9.39 12.24
N LYS A 454 -6.16 10.58 11.64
CA LYS A 454 -6.41 11.82 12.39
C LYS A 454 -7.66 11.74 13.27
N TRP A 455 -8.74 11.18 12.73
CA TRP A 455 -9.97 10.95 13.48
C TRP A 455 -9.76 9.99 14.66
N GLN A 456 -9.03 8.89 14.45
CA GLN A 456 -8.69 7.93 15.51
C GLN A 456 -7.86 8.58 16.61
N LEU A 457 -6.83 9.36 16.26
CA LEU A 457 -6.01 10.09 17.23
C LEU A 457 -6.86 11.00 18.11
N LEU A 458 -7.76 11.76 17.52
CA LEU A 458 -8.62 12.67 18.27
C LEU A 458 -9.67 11.94 19.12
N ASN A 459 -10.42 11.01 18.53
CA ASN A 459 -11.62 10.44 19.14
C ASN A 459 -11.30 9.26 20.06
N LEU A 460 -10.34 8.40 19.71
CA LEU A 460 -9.99 7.23 20.51
C LEU A 460 -8.88 7.54 21.52
N TYR A 461 -7.90 8.33 21.14
CA TYR A 461 -6.68 8.54 21.92
C TYR A 461 -6.60 9.94 22.56
N LYS A 462 -7.53 10.83 22.22
CA LYS A 462 -7.62 12.21 22.74
C LYS A 462 -6.37 13.05 22.45
N ILE A 463 -5.71 12.79 21.30
CA ILE A 463 -4.57 13.55 20.80
C ILE A 463 -5.04 14.39 19.62
N ASP A 464 -5.04 15.70 19.78
CA ASP A 464 -5.38 16.64 18.69
C ASP A 464 -4.11 16.97 17.90
N VAL A 465 -4.22 16.86 16.58
CA VAL A 465 -3.07 16.99 15.65
C VAL A 465 -3.40 17.89 14.47
N ASP A 466 -2.38 18.56 13.95
CA ASP A 466 -2.44 19.26 12.68
C ASP A 466 -1.69 18.49 11.59
N PHE A 467 -2.30 18.46 10.40
CA PHE A 467 -1.64 18.04 9.17
C PHE A 467 -1.06 19.28 8.49
N LEU A 468 0.22 19.21 8.18
CA LEU A 468 0.98 20.30 7.60
C LEU A 468 1.53 19.89 6.23
N ALA A 469 1.82 20.87 5.39
CA ALA A 469 2.56 20.60 4.17
C ALA A 469 3.96 20.05 4.52
N PRO A 470 4.39 18.92 3.94
CA PRO A 470 5.73 18.42 4.16
C PRO A 470 6.76 19.39 3.58
N LYS A 471 7.77 19.73 4.36
CA LYS A 471 8.91 20.48 3.86
C LYS A 471 9.63 19.70 2.75
N ILE A 472 10.26 20.41 1.83
CA ILE A 472 11.04 19.81 0.75
C ILE A 472 12.49 19.72 1.20
N PRO A 473 13.14 18.53 1.11
CA PRO A 473 14.55 18.39 1.47
C PRO A 473 15.44 18.96 0.36
N TYR A 474 15.54 20.28 0.31
CA TYR A 474 16.44 20.96 -0.63
C TYR A 474 17.89 20.61 -0.32
N ARG A 475 18.79 20.86 -1.28
CA ARG A 475 20.24 20.74 -1.14
C ARG A 475 20.89 22.03 -1.62
N GLU A 476 22.10 22.25 -1.16
CA GLU A 476 22.91 23.38 -1.60
C GLU A 476 24.15 22.87 -2.32
N THR A 477 24.60 23.59 -3.32
CA THR A 477 25.84 23.32 -4.02
C THR A 477 26.45 24.62 -4.52
N ILE A 478 27.66 24.54 -5.08
CA ILE A 478 28.37 25.66 -5.69
C ILE A 478 28.57 25.41 -7.17
N THR A 479 28.73 26.50 -7.95
CA THR A 479 28.90 26.42 -9.41
C THR A 479 30.23 26.98 -9.89
N LYS A 480 30.97 27.67 -9.03
CA LYS A 480 32.21 28.35 -9.37
C LYS A 480 33.34 28.03 -8.37
N LEU A 481 34.54 28.15 -8.87
CA LEU A 481 35.73 28.17 -8.04
C LEU A 481 35.77 29.42 -7.17
N ALA A 482 36.06 29.27 -5.89
CA ALA A 482 36.24 30.41 -4.98
C ALA A 482 37.32 30.10 -3.93
N GLN A 483 38.00 31.15 -3.48
CA GLN A 483 39.01 31.12 -2.44
C GLN A 483 38.56 31.95 -1.25
N SER A 484 38.78 31.48 -0.05
CA SER A 484 38.60 32.26 1.16
C SER A 484 39.58 31.83 2.22
N ASP A 485 39.83 32.75 3.13
CA ASP A 485 40.56 32.49 4.36
C ASP A 485 39.76 32.96 5.58
N TYR A 486 40.04 32.40 6.71
CA TYR A 486 39.46 32.85 7.97
C TYR A 486 40.46 32.66 9.14
N ARG A 487 40.61 33.70 9.96
CA ARG A 487 41.40 33.68 11.18
C ARG A 487 40.46 33.67 12.38
N HIS A 488 40.47 32.58 13.12
CA HIS A 488 39.84 32.49 14.42
C HIS A 488 40.84 32.97 15.48
N LYS A 489 40.52 34.04 16.20
CA LYS A 489 41.29 34.54 17.31
C LYS A 489 40.35 34.92 18.46
N LYS A 490 40.47 34.28 19.60
CA LYS A 490 39.75 34.61 20.83
C LYS A 490 40.71 34.65 22.00
N GLN A 491 40.72 35.75 22.75
CA GLN A 491 41.56 35.94 23.93
C GLN A 491 40.59 36.22 25.10
N SER A 492 40.49 35.28 26.03
CA SER A 492 39.67 35.39 27.22
C SER A 492 40.46 34.78 28.40
N GLY A 493 41.10 35.59 29.19
CA GLY A 493 41.74 35.28 30.48
C GLY A 493 42.28 33.87 30.68
N GLY A 494 43.37 33.47 30.01
CA GLY A 494 43.94 32.12 30.03
C GLY A 494 44.58 31.75 28.70
N ALA A 495 44.71 30.46 28.35
CA ALA A 495 45.17 30.02 27.03
C ALA A 495 44.23 30.54 25.94
N GLY A 496 44.76 31.28 24.97
CA GLY A 496 44.04 31.84 23.86
C GLY A 496 43.56 30.78 22.84
N GLN A 497 42.76 31.20 21.90
CA GLN A 497 42.38 30.37 20.74
C GLN A 497 42.87 31.03 19.46
N PHE A 498 43.68 30.32 18.68
CA PHE A 498 44.19 30.83 17.40
C PHE A 498 44.20 29.72 16.34
N GLY A 499 43.71 30.00 15.17
CA GLY A 499 43.81 29.16 13.98
C GLY A 499 43.46 29.98 12.73
N GLU A 500 44.26 29.85 11.69
CA GLU A 500 43.99 30.50 10.38
C GLU A 500 44.05 29.44 9.30
N VAL A 501 43.05 29.39 8.46
CA VAL A 501 42.89 28.43 7.36
C VAL A 501 42.60 29.15 6.06
N HIS A 502 43.38 28.83 5.03
CA HIS A 502 43.17 29.30 3.63
C HIS A 502 42.72 28.10 2.82
N MET A 503 41.61 28.23 2.10
CA MET A 503 41.06 27.16 1.25
C MET A 503 40.54 27.64 -0.04
N VAL A 504 40.49 26.74 -1.02
CA VAL A 504 39.78 26.87 -2.28
C VAL A 504 38.65 25.85 -2.29
N VAL A 505 37.47 26.28 -2.74
CA VAL A 505 36.33 25.40 -3.00
C VAL A 505 36.00 25.39 -4.49
N GLU A 506 35.65 24.23 -5.01
CA GLU A 506 35.18 24.05 -6.38
C GLU A 506 34.07 23.02 -6.48
N PRO A 507 33.21 23.05 -7.51
CA PRO A 507 32.22 22.04 -7.73
C PRO A 507 32.87 20.65 -7.91
N TYR A 508 32.29 19.62 -7.31
CA TYR A 508 32.66 18.25 -7.61
C TYR A 508 32.10 17.83 -8.97
N ILE A 509 32.97 17.33 -9.84
CA ILE A 509 32.61 16.71 -11.11
C ILE A 509 33.22 15.32 -11.14
N GLU A 510 32.42 14.31 -11.37
CA GLU A 510 32.89 12.93 -11.43
C GLU A 510 33.91 12.73 -12.53
N GLY A 511 35.02 12.01 -12.21
CA GLY A 511 36.11 11.76 -13.16
C GLY A 511 37.04 12.95 -13.40
N ALA A 512 36.80 14.13 -12.80
CA ALA A 512 37.71 15.25 -12.92
C ALA A 512 39.04 14.95 -12.20
N PRO A 513 40.20 15.31 -12.80
CA PRO A 513 41.51 15.05 -12.19
C PRO A 513 41.70 15.87 -10.90
N ASP A 514 42.67 15.42 -10.07
CA ASP A 514 43.09 16.15 -8.90
C ASP A 514 43.71 17.50 -9.29
N PRO A 515 43.52 18.56 -8.50
CA PRO A 515 43.97 19.89 -8.81
C PRO A 515 45.51 19.99 -8.76
N LYS A 516 46.09 20.70 -9.72
CA LYS A 516 47.51 21.03 -9.73
C LYS A 516 47.75 22.53 -9.47
N LYS A 517 46.81 23.34 -9.86
CA LYS A 517 46.80 24.80 -9.64
C LYS A 517 45.39 25.35 -9.74
N TYR A 518 45.15 26.44 -9.05
CA TYR A 518 43.94 27.22 -9.15
C TYR A 518 44.23 28.65 -9.60
N ASN A 519 43.40 29.20 -10.46
CA ASN A 519 43.42 30.60 -10.83
C ASN A 519 42.20 31.30 -10.23
N VAL A 520 42.39 32.10 -9.21
CA VAL A 520 41.35 32.83 -8.50
C VAL A 520 41.70 34.30 -8.47
N ASN A 521 40.82 35.18 -8.98
CA ASN A 521 40.99 36.64 -8.99
C ASN A 521 42.36 37.06 -9.57
N ASN A 522 42.77 36.47 -10.70
CA ASN A 522 44.05 36.71 -11.37
C ASN A 522 45.31 36.33 -10.53
N LYS A 523 45.13 35.57 -9.48
CA LYS A 523 46.22 34.93 -8.73
C LYS A 523 46.30 33.45 -9.01
N GLU A 524 47.48 32.96 -9.34
CA GLU A 524 47.76 31.54 -9.46
C GLU A 524 48.15 30.99 -8.10
N ILE A 525 47.42 29.96 -7.67
CA ILE A 525 47.70 29.20 -6.45
C ILE A 525 48.16 27.81 -6.87
N ASN A 526 49.45 27.55 -6.68
CA ASN A 526 50.02 26.24 -6.97
C ASN A 526 49.61 25.23 -5.90
N ILE A 527 49.11 24.12 -6.30
CA ILE A 527 48.58 23.08 -5.42
C ILE A 527 49.46 21.84 -5.51
N SER A 528 49.86 21.35 -4.32
CA SER A 528 50.55 20.07 -4.17
C SER A 528 49.70 19.18 -3.29
N VAL A 529 48.95 18.27 -3.86
CA VAL A 529 48.11 17.33 -3.12
C VAL A 529 48.98 16.34 -2.35
N ARG A 530 48.96 16.41 -1.01
CA ARG A 530 49.67 15.52 -0.09
C ARG A 530 48.76 14.48 0.56
N GLY A 531 47.47 14.72 0.54
CA GLY A 531 46.43 13.80 1.03
C GLY A 531 45.11 14.09 0.41
N LYS A 532 44.29 13.07 0.20
CA LYS A 532 42.95 13.13 -0.38
C LYS A 532 42.02 12.26 0.44
N GLU A 533 40.90 12.82 0.85
CA GLU A 533 39.80 12.08 1.48
C GLU A 533 38.54 12.24 0.63
N GLU A 534 37.95 11.13 0.22
CA GLU A 534 36.66 11.11 -0.46
C GLU A 534 35.57 10.68 0.51
N ILE A 535 34.59 11.52 0.74
CA ILE A 535 33.53 11.30 1.71
C ILE A 535 32.20 11.20 0.95
N ASN A 536 31.55 10.04 1.01
CA ASN A 536 30.17 9.89 0.59
C ASN A 536 29.30 10.45 1.72
N LEU A 537 28.52 11.49 1.40
CA LEU A 537 27.67 12.16 2.40
C LEU A 537 26.43 11.31 2.71
N GLU A 538 26.02 11.25 3.96
CA GLU A 538 24.82 10.50 4.39
C GLU A 538 23.55 11.00 3.69
N TRP A 539 23.49 12.29 3.36
CA TRP A 539 22.37 12.93 2.65
C TRP A 539 22.53 12.95 1.11
N GLY A 540 23.48 12.14 0.62
CA GLY A 540 23.77 12.00 -0.82
C GLY A 540 24.76 13.02 -1.36
N GLY A 541 25.49 12.64 -2.40
CA GLY A 541 26.59 13.43 -2.98
C GLY A 541 27.92 13.18 -2.28
N LYS A 542 28.92 13.97 -2.67
CA LYS A 542 30.30 13.79 -2.22
C LYS A 542 30.93 15.09 -1.69
N LEU A 543 31.85 14.92 -0.75
CA LEU A 543 32.85 15.92 -0.39
C LEU A 543 34.23 15.32 -0.68
N ILE A 544 35.07 16.04 -1.42
CA ILE A 544 36.48 15.69 -1.62
C ILE A 544 37.32 16.70 -0.84
N PHE A 545 38.07 16.23 0.12
CA PHE A 545 38.95 17.07 0.93
C PHE A 545 40.41 16.81 0.55
N TYR A 546 41.11 17.87 0.13
CA TYR A 546 42.52 17.84 -0.23
C TYR A 546 43.36 18.54 0.84
N ASN A 547 44.34 17.82 1.37
CA ASN A 547 45.43 18.42 2.10
C ASN A 547 46.51 18.86 1.11
N CYS A 548 46.69 20.16 1.00
CA CYS A 548 47.67 20.80 0.10
C CYS A 548 48.67 21.69 0.89
N ILE A 549 48.78 21.46 2.20
CA ILE A 549 49.68 22.25 3.07
C ILE A 549 51.15 21.98 2.71
N VAL A 550 51.91 23.04 2.50
CA VAL A 550 53.34 23.02 2.23
C VAL A 550 54.06 23.85 3.30
N GLY A 551 55.27 23.42 3.75
CA GLY A 551 56.10 24.14 4.68
C GLY A 551 55.65 24.14 6.14
N GLY A 552 54.65 23.31 6.53
CA GLY A 552 54.24 23.16 7.93
C GLY A 552 53.47 24.35 8.50
N SER A 553 52.81 25.15 7.67
CA SER A 553 52.00 26.32 8.10
C SER A 553 50.85 25.89 9.04
N ILE A 554 50.32 24.67 8.87
CA ILE A 554 49.37 24.03 9.76
C ILE A 554 49.91 22.63 10.09
N ASP A 555 49.94 22.27 11.37
CA ASP A 555 50.27 20.89 11.78
C ASP A 555 49.20 19.91 11.31
N THR A 556 49.62 18.78 10.73
CA THR A 556 48.71 17.79 10.15
C THR A 556 47.70 17.23 11.14
N ARG A 557 48.00 17.25 12.46
CA ARG A 557 47.07 16.85 13.53
C ARG A 557 45.74 17.68 13.55
N PHE A 558 45.78 18.91 13.01
CA PHE A 558 44.60 19.79 12.97
C PHE A 558 43.72 19.62 11.73
N LEU A 559 44.17 18.89 10.71
CA LEU A 559 43.37 18.65 9.49
C LEU A 559 42.06 17.96 9.77
N PRO A 560 41.97 16.92 10.65
CA PRO A 560 40.67 16.33 11.00
C PRO A 560 39.70 17.33 11.63
N ALA A 561 40.22 18.27 12.45
CA ALA A 561 39.40 19.30 13.05
C ALA A 561 38.88 20.31 12.00
N ILE A 562 39.68 20.68 11.01
CA ILE A 562 39.26 21.51 9.87
C ILE A 562 38.18 20.82 9.07
N LEU A 563 38.40 19.56 8.71
CA LEU A 563 37.42 18.75 7.99
C LEU A 563 36.08 18.62 8.76
N LYS A 564 36.16 18.39 10.07
CA LYS A 564 34.98 18.34 10.94
C LYS A 564 34.21 19.67 10.90
N GLY A 565 34.89 20.80 10.94
CA GLY A 565 34.27 22.14 10.83
C GLY A 565 33.58 22.37 9.48
N ILE A 566 34.18 21.88 8.39
CA ILE A 566 33.59 21.93 7.05
C ILE A 566 32.33 21.07 7.01
N MET A 567 32.41 19.82 7.48
CA MET A 567 31.27 18.89 7.51
C MET A 567 30.10 19.45 8.32
N GLU A 568 30.35 19.98 9.51
CA GLU A 568 29.32 20.62 10.32
C GLU A 568 28.64 21.77 9.56
N LYS A 569 29.42 22.59 8.82
CA LYS A 569 28.84 23.70 8.05
C LYS A 569 28.08 23.23 6.83
N MET A 570 28.49 22.12 6.21
CA MET A 570 27.73 21.49 5.12
C MET A 570 26.39 20.94 5.62
N GLU A 571 26.36 20.36 6.81
CA GLU A 571 25.13 19.85 7.45
C GLU A 571 24.19 20.98 7.90
N GLU A 572 24.73 22.11 8.34
CA GLU A 572 23.94 23.29 8.69
C GLU A 572 23.42 24.08 7.46
N GLY A 573 24.01 23.90 6.28
CA GLY A 573 23.72 24.65 5.06
C GLY A 573 24.22 26.10 5.09
N PRO A 574 25.20 26.44 4.25
CA PRO A 574 25.76 27.81 4.25
C PRO A 574 24.83 28.90 3.70
N LEU A 575 23.80 28.53 2.91
CA LEU A 575 22.93 29.45 2.17
C LEU A 575 21.53 29.57 2.82
N THR A 576 20.82 28.45 2.95
CA THR A 576 19.41 28.40 3.41
C THR A 576 19.18 27.38 4.52
N GLY A 577 20.23 26.86 5.12
CA GLY A 577 20.08 25.80 6.13
C GLY A 577 19.88 24.41 5.56
N SER A 578 19.93 24.23 4.22
CA SER A 578 19.79 22.94 3.56
C SER A 578 21.15 22.27 3.38
N TYR A 579 21.22 20.96 3.50
CA TYR A 579 22.49 20.21 3.42
C TYR A 579 23.25 20.50 2.11
N ALA A 580 24.55 20.85 2.23
CA ALA A 580 25.42 21.10 1.07
C ALA A 580 26.03 19.80 0.54
N ARG A 581 26.25 19.73 -0.79
CA ARG A 581 26.79 18.53 -1.46
C ARG A 581 27.62 18.85 -2.70
N ASP A 582 28.36 17.85 -3.14
CA ASP A 582 29.12 17.84 -4.41
C ASP A 582 30.16 18.99 -4.49
N ILE A 583 31.05 19.01 -3.48
CA ILE A 583 32.06 20.04 -3.33
C ILE A 583 33.44 19.40 -3.16
N LYS A 584 34.46 20.01 -3.80
CA LYS A 584 35.87 19.76 -3.49
C LYS A 584 36.40 20.94 -2.67
N VAL A 585 37.17 20.63 -1.63
CA VAL A 585 37.83 21.62 -0.77
C VAL A 585 39.32 21.31 -0.71
N ALA A 586 40.14 22.28 -1.07
CA ALA A 586 41.60 22.21 -0.96
C ALA A 586 42.10 23.19 0.09
N VAL A 587 42.59 22.69 1.19
CA VAL A 587 43.30 23.52 2.24
C VAL A 587 44.75 23.58 1.86
N TYR A 588 45.22 24.78 1.51
CA TYR A 588 46.54 24.96 0.93
C TYR A 588 47.50 25.81 1.75
N ASP A 589 47.02 26.62 2.72
CA ASP A 589 47.86 27.45 3.62
C ASP A 589 47.10 27.79 4.91
N GLY A 590 47.78 28.40 5.88
CA GLY A 590 47.22 28.87 7.11
C GLY A 590 48.29 29.36 8.09
N LYS A 591 47.88 29.59 9.34
CA LYS A 591 48.79 29.94 10.43
C LYS A 591 48.38 29.26 11.72
N MET A 592 49.37 28.86 12.46
CA MET A 592 49.22 28.35 13.84
C MET A 592 50.07 29.21 14.82
N HIS A 593 49.64 29.21 16.07
CA HIS A 593 50.38 29.82 17.16
C HIS A 593 50.90 28.73 18.09
N PRO A 594 52.17 28.74 18.54
CA PRO A 594 52.76 27.65 19.27
C PRO A 594 52.03 27.29 20.58
N VAL A 595 51.34 28.24 21.20
CA VAL A 595 50.67 28.06 22.51
C VAL A 595 49.14 28.06 22.37
N ASP A 596 48.56 28.91 21.49
CA ASP A 596 47.13 29.17 21.47
C ASP A 596 46.38 28.35 20.39
N SER A 597 47.09 27.56 19.59
CA SER A 597 46.46 26.72 18.56
C SER A 597 46.00 25.40 19.14
N ASN A 598 44.73 25.08 18.93
CA ASN A 598 44.08 23.84 19.32
C ASN A 598 43.05 23.38 18.29
N GLU A 599 42.51 22.19 18.45
CA GLU A 599 41.51 21.58 17.52
C GLU A 599 40.26 22.46 17.34
N ILE A 600 39.76 23.06 18.44
CA ILE A 600 38.56 23.92 18.38
C ILE A 600 38.82 25.15 17.52
N SER A 601 40.00 25.77 17.66
CA SER A 601 40.38 26.95 16.86
C SER A 601 40.42 26.63 15.37
N PHE A 602 41.00 25.50 14.98
CA PHE A 602 41.06 25.08 13.58
C PHE A 602 39.74 24.57 13.04
N LYS A 603 38.90 23.92 13.86
CA LYS A 603 37.54 23.57 13.51
C LYS A 603 36.73 24.81 13.18
N LEU A 604 36.75 25.85 13.99
CA LEU A 604 36.05 27.11 13.76
C LEU A 604 36.63 27.89 12.60
N ALA A 605 37.95 27.89 12.40
CA ALA A 605 38.60 28.51 11.27
C ALA A 605 38.19 27.84 9.94
N GLY A 606 38.23 26.50 9.88
CA GLY A 606 37.82 25.74 8.71
C GLY A 606 36.33 25.94 8.37
N ARG A 607 35.47 25.88 9.40
CA ARG A 607 34.04 26.13 9.26
C ARG A 607 33.73 27.51 8.65
N ASN A 608 34.34 28.56 9.17
CA ASN A 608 34.07 29.95 8.70
C ASN A 608 34.72 30.23 7.35
N ALA A 609 35.93 29.73 7.09
CA ALA A 609 36.56 29.85 5.78
C ALA A 609 35.69 29.18 4.69
N PHE A 610 35.18 27.96 4.97
CA PHE A 610 34.26 27.25 4.09
C PHE A 610 32.98 28.07 3.85
N LYS A 611 32.33 28.56 4.92
CA LYS A 611 31.13 29.40 4.81
C LYS A 611 31.36 30.62 3.90
N ASN A 612 32.50 31.31 4.06
CA ASN A 612 32.82 32.49 3.27
C ASN A 612 33.10 32.14 1.79
N ALA A 613 33.86 31.07 1.54
CA ALA A 613 34.14 30.57 0.20
C ALA A 613 32.85 30.14 -0.51
N PHE A 614 31.97 29.41 0.16
CA PHE A 614 30.72 28.95 -0.38
C PHE A 614 29.82 30.10 -0.87
N LYS A 615 29.70 31.17 -0.09
CA LYS A 615 28.88 32.34 -0.43
C LYS A 615 29.29 33.04 -1.75
N ILE A 616 30.56 33.02 -2.10
CA ILE A 616 31.10 33.67 -3.32
C ILE A 616 31.33 32.67 -4.46
N ALA A 617 31.12 31.36 -4.21
CA ALA A 617 31.31 30.31 -5.20
C ALA A 617 30.09 30.08 -6.12
N GLY A 618 29.20 31.07 -6.26
CA GLY A 618 27.98 30.94 -7.05
C GLY A 618 27.04 29.85 -6.50
N PRO A 619 26.58 30.00 -5.25
CA PRO A 619 25.76 28.99 -4.60
C PRO A 619 24.42 28.80 -5.31
N LYS A 620 23.96 27.55 -5.35
CA LYS A 620 22.69 27.13 -5.94
C LYS A 620 21.93 26.22 -4.99
N ILE A 621 20.61 26.35 -5.00
CA ILE A 621 19.69 25.44 -4.35
C ILE A 621 19.34 24.33 -5.34
N MET A 622 19.29 23.10 -4.84
CA MET A 622 18.89 21.93 -5.61
C MET A 622 17.61 21.36 -5.01
N GLU A 623 16.70 20.94 -5.88
CA GLU A 623 15.45 20.26 -5.51
C GLU A 623 15.47 18.79 -5.88
N PRO A 624 14.80 17.92 -5.09
CA PRO A 624 14.69 16.51 -5.42
C PRO A 624 13.70 16.33 -6.57
N ILE A 625 14.15 15.61 -7.60
CA ILE A 625 13.37 15.23 -8.77
C ILE A 625 12.94 13.77 -8.62
N TYR A 626 11.68 13.51 -8.87
CA TYR A 626 11.10 12.17 -8.86
C TYR A 626 10.70 11.73 -10.26
N GLU A 627 10.98 10.50 -10.60
CA GLU A 627 10.39 9.82 -11.74
C GLU A 627 9.01 9.36 -11.34
N VAL A 628 8.00 9.83 -12.06
CA VAL A 628 6.59 9.52 -11.84
C VAL A 628 6.10 8.71 -13.02
N GLU A 629 5.54 7.55 -12.73
CA GLU A 629 4.88 6.68 -13.70
C GLU A 629 3.38 6.74 -13.45
N VAL A 630 2.62 7.26 -14.41
CA VAL A 630 1.16 7.38 -14.32
C VAL A 630 0.50 6.41 -15.30
N LEU A 631 -0.38 5.56 -14.78
CA LEU A 631 -1.24 4.70 -15.58
C LEU A 631 -2.63 5.33 -15.63
N VAL A 632 -3.06 5.75 -16.80
CA VAL A 632 -4.29 6.52 -17.03
C VAL A 632 -5.10 5.93 -18.18
N PRO A 633 -6.45 5.89 -18.10
CA PRO A 633 -7.28 5.51 -19.25
C PRO A 633 -7.03 6.43 -20.45
N SER A 634 -7.04 5.86 -21.67
CA SER A 634 -6.71 6.60 -22.89
C SER A 634 -7.56 7.86 -23.09
N ASP A 635 -8.85 7.83 -22.67
CA ASP A 635 -9.77 8.97 -22.74
C ASP A 635 -9.40 10.13 -21.83
N LYS A 636 -8.54 9.91 -20.81
CA LYS A 636 -8.10 10.89 -19.84
C LYS A 636 -6.62 11.29 -19.95
N MET A 637 -5.91 10.71 -20.92
CA MET A 637 -4.49 10.97 -21.11
C MET A 637 -4.17 12.47 -21.33
N GLY A 638 -4.97 13.15 -22.14
CA GLY A 638 -4.76 14.58 -22.45
C GLY A 638 -4.86 15.49 -21.23
N ASP A 639 -5.83 15.25 -20.35
CA ASP A 639 -6.02 16.00 -19.11
C ASP A 639 -4.82 15.82 -18.18
N VAL A 640 -4.34 14.57 -18.02
CA VAL A 640 -3.20 14.23 -17.17
C VAL A 640 -1.90 14.77 -17.72
N MET A 641 -1.68 14.73 -19.03
CA MET A 641 -0.52 15.31 -19.68
C MET A 641 -0.45 16.83 -19.43
N SER A 642 -1.57 17.52 -19.57
CA SER A 642 -1.67 18.96 -19.33
C SER A 642 -1.37 19.31 -17.85
N ASP A 643 -1.90 18.54 -16.90
CA ASP A 643 -1.61 18.74 -15.47
C ASP A 643 -0.12 18.50 -15.16
N LEU A 644 0.49 17.43 -15.69
CA LEU A 644 1.91 17.17 -15.52
C LEU A 644 2.78 18.31 -16.08
N GLN A 645 2.46 18.84 -17.27
CA GLN A 645 3.21 19.98 -17.86
C GLN A 645 3.14 21.22 -16.96
N ASN A 646 1.98 21.48 -16.35
CA ASN A 646 1.82 22.59 -15.40
C ASN A 646 2.64 22.40 -14.11
N ARG A 647 3.10 21.19 -13.82
CA ARG A 647 3.93 20.82 -12.66
C ARG A 647 5.42 20.80 -12.97
N ARG A 648 5.88 21.56 -13.94
CA ARG A 648 7.29 21.63 -14.37
C ARG A 648 7.86 20.24 -14.73
N SER A 649 7.02 19.32 -15.24
CA SER A 649 7.46 17.98 -15.58
C SER A 649 8.20 17.91 -16.90
N ILE A 650 9.10 16.92 -17.01
CA ILE A 650 9.75 16.51 -18.26
C ILE A 650 9.23 15.11 -18.58
N ILE A 651 8.46 14.99 -19.67
CA ILE A 651 7.96 13.69 -20.13
C ILE A 651 9.12 12.90 -20.75
N LEU A 652 9.37 11.69 -20.23
CA LEU A 652 10.42 10.80 -20.70
C LEU A 652 9.93 9.80 -21.74
N GLY A 653 8.68 9.37 -21.64
CA GLY A 653 8.11 8.39 -22.54
C GLY A 653 6.63 8.12 -22.28
N MET A 654 6.03 7.47 -23.25
CA MET A 654 4.65 6.96 -23.16
C MET A 654 4.59 5.57 -23.75
N ASP A 655 3.76 4.71 -23.16
CA ASP A 655 3.49 3.35 -23.63
C ASP A 655 1.99 3.05 -23.47
N SER A 656 1.46 2.14 -24.26
CA SER A 656 0.04 1.77 -24.22
C SER A 656 -0.11 0.32 -23.79
N GLU A 657 -0.91 0.09 -22.77
CA GLU A 657 -1.17 -1.25 -22.23
C GLU A 657 -2.67 -1.46 -21.97
N LYS A 658 -3.29 -2.34 -22.78
CA LYS A 658 -4.68 -2.82 -22.58
C LYS A 658 -5.74 -1.71 -22.34
N GLY A 659 -5.70 -0.62 -23.13
CA GLY A 659 -6.65 0.50 -23.01
C GLY A 659 -6.28 1.54 -21.95
N PHE A 660 -5.10 1.40 -21.36
CA PHE A 660 -4.46 2.39 -20.50
C PHE A 660 -3.21 2.92 -21.18
N GLU A 661 -2.92 4.20 -20.91
CA GLU A 661 -1.67 4.84 -21.30
C GLU A 661 -0.77 4.97 -20.09
N LYS A 662 0.47 4.58 -20.24
CA LYS A 662 1.53 4.70 -19.25
C LYS A 662 2.38 5.92 -19.58
N ILE A 663 2.36 6.93 -18.72
CA ILE A 663 3.14 8.16 -18.87
C ILE A 663 4.29 8.11 -17.87
N ILE A 664 5.52 8.30 -18.35
CA ILE A 664 6.71 8.39 -17.51
C ILE A 664 7.22 9.84 -17.58
N ALA A 665 7.34 10.49 -16.44
CA ALA A 665 7.75 11.88 -16.33
C ALA A 665 8.70 12.11 -15.15
N ARG A 666 9.58 13.09 -15.26
CA ARG A 666 10.39 13.61 -14.15
C ARG A 666 9.75 14.88 -13.62
N VAL A 667 9.47 14.90 -12.33
CA VAL A 667 8.73 16.00 -11.69
C VAL A 667 9.42 16.41 -10.40
N PRO A 668 9.58 17.71 -10.11
CA PRO A 668 10.07 18.17 -8.82
C PRO A 668 9.12 17.77 -7.68
N LEU A 669 9.67 17.32 -6.55
CA LEU A 669 8.86 16.90 -5.40
C LEU A 669 7.92 18.01 -4.89
N ALA A 670 8.35 19.27 -4.99
CA ALA A 670 7.52 20.42 -4.60
C ALA A 670 6.21 20.50 -5.39
N GLU A 671 6.21 20.07 -6.66
CA GLU A 671 5.05 20.10 -7.55
C GLU A 671 4.13 18.86 -7.36
N LEU A 672 4.59 17.85 -6.62
CA LEU A 672 3.83 16.62 -6.34
C LEU A 672 2.95 16.73 -5.08
N HIS A 673 2.93 17.90 -4.42
CA HIS A 673 2.03 18.11 -3.28
C HIS A 673 0.56 17.93 -3.72
N LYS A 674 -0.16 17.04 -3.02
CA LYS A 674 -1.56 16.66 -3.33
C LYS A 674 -1.80 16.17 -4.76
N TYR A 675 -0.77 15.65 -5.43
CA TYR A 675 -0.91 15.13 -6.80
C TYR A 675 -1.91 13.97 -6.89
N SER A 676 -1.93 13.07 -5.89
CA SER A 676 -2.90 11.96 -5.83
C SER A 676 -4.35 12.45 -5.88
N THR A 677 -4.67 13.50 -5.13
CA THR A 677 -6.01 14.11 -5.09
C THR A 677 -6.36 14.76 -6.44
N ALA A 678 -5.42 15.51 -7.03
CA ALA A 678 -5.61 16.12 -8.34
C ALA A 678 -5.81 15.07 -9.44
N LEU A 679 -4.96 14.04 -9.48
CA LEU A 679 -5.04 12.95 -10.45
C LEU A 679 -6.38 12.19 -10.33
N SER A 680 -6.80 11.88 -9.11
CA SER A 680 -8.10 11.23 -8.84
C SER A 680 -9.26 12.09 -9.32
N SER A 681 -9.23 13.40 -9.11
CA SER A 681 -10.26 14.32 -9.60
C SER A 681 -10.32 14.37 -11.13
N LEU A 682 -9.16 14.49 -11.81
CA LEU A 682 -9.08 14.54 -13.27
C LEU A 682 -9.58 13.27 -13.96
N THR A 683 -9.33 12.12 -13.34
CA THR A 683 -9.58 10.80 -13.94
C THR A 683 -10.76 10.07 -13.31
N SER A 684 -11.50 10.73 -12.42
CA SER A 684 -12.58 10.11 -11.62
C SER A 684 -12.07 8.88 -10.84
N GLY A 685 -10.83 8.94 -10.34
CA GLY A 685 -10.19 7.87 -9.58
C GLY A 685 -9.64 6.70 -10.41
N ARG A 686 -9.78 6.72 -11.75
CA ARG A 686 -9.37 5.60 -12.62
C ARG A 686 -7.86 5.51 -12.88
N ALA A 687 -7.09 6.59 -12.64
CA ALA A 687 -5.65 6.57 -12.79
C ALA A 687 -4.94 6.14 -11.50
N THR A 688 -3.79 5.52 -11.68
CA THR A 688 -2.85 5.22 -10.59
C THR A 688 -1.49 5.80 -10.93
N TYR A 689 -0.67 6.10 -9.92
CA TYR A 689 0.70 6.50 -10.17
C TYR A 689 1.66 5.91 -9.14
N ASN A 690 2.91 5.79 -9.57
CA ASN A 690 4.04 5.46 -8.73
C ASN A 690 5.06 6.57 -8.84
N MET A 691 5.85 6.79 -7.79
CA MET A 691 6.95 7.74 -7.83
C MET A 691 8.20 7.13 -7.20
N LYS A 692 9.36 7.45 -7.79
CA LYS A 692 10.67 7.02 -7.33
C LYS A 692 11.63 8.20 -7.37
N PHE A 693 12.42 8.38 -6.31
CA PHE A 693 13.49 9.37 -6.33
C PHE A 693 14.45 9.14 -7.51
N SER A 694 14.74 10.18 -8.28
CA SER A 694 15.64 10.13 -9.42
C SER A 694 16.97 10.83 -9.12
N SER A 695 16.95 12.12 -8.88
CA SER A 695 18.16 12.95 -8.73
C SER A 695 17.87 14.25 -8.00
N TYR A 696 18.92 14.99 -7.68
CA TYR A 696 18.83 16.40 -7.32
C TYR A 696 19.22 17.26 -8.51
N GLU A 697 18.43 18.31 -8.81
CA GLU A 697 18.70 19.28 -9.87
C GLU A 697 18.58 20.70 -9.37
N GLN A 698 19.30 21.63 -10.00
CA GLN A 698 19.24 23.04 -9.63
C GLN A 698 17.85 23.60 -9.89
N VAL A 699 17.32 24.34 -8.92
CA VAL A 699 16.03 25.03 -9.10
C VAL A 699 16.15 26.18 -10.12
N PRO A 700 15.08 26.53 -10.83
CA PRO A 700 15.02 27.75 -11.63
C PRO A 700 15.32 29.00 -10.80
N ALA A 701 15.85 30.04 -11.45
CA ALA A 701 16.30 31.28 -10.76
C ALA A 701 15.17 31.95 -9.95
N ASP A 702 13.96 32.01 -10.50
CA ASP A 702 12.79 32.58 -9.83
C ASP A 702 12.35 31.77 -8.59
N VAL A 703 12.54 30.46 -8.63
CA VAL A 703 12.28 29.58 -7.47
C VAL A 703 13.35 29.78 -6.40
N GLN A 704 14.63 29.89 -6.81
CA GLN A 704 15.72 30.18 -5.87
C GLN A 704 15.52 31.51 -5.13
N ASP A 705 15.14 32.56 -5.85
CA ASP A 705 14.88 33.88 -5.25
C ASP A 705 13.75 33.85 -4.23
N LYS A 706 12.69 33.09 -4.51
CA LYS A 706 11.58 32.87 -3.55
C LYS A 706 12.02 32.11 -2.29
N LEU A 707 12.83 31.07 -2.46
CA LEU A 707 13.34 30.27 -1.33
C LEU A 707 14.29 31.08 -0.45
N LEU A 708 15.15 31.93 -1.06
CA LEU A 708 16.05 32.81 -0.30
C LEU A 708 15.27 33.83 0.52
N LYS A 709 14.26 34.46 -0.06
CA LYS A 709 13.40 35.43 0.65
C LYS A 709 12.66 34.76 1.82
N ALA A 710 12.07 33.56 1.59
CA ALA A 710 11.37 32.84 2.62
C ALA A 710 12.30 32.48 3.79
N TYR A 711 13.55 32.13 3.50
CA TYR A 711 14.53 31.82 4.54
C TYR A 711 14.96 33.08 5.34
N GLU A 712 15.11 34.22 4.66
CA GLU A 712 15.41 35.49 5.33
C GLU A 712 14.28 35.90 6.27
N GLU A 713 13.03 35.81 5.84
CA GLU A 713 11.84 36.07 6.67
C GLU A 713 11.75 35.15 7.88
N GLU A 714 11.97 33.83 7.72
CA GLU A 714 11.98 32.89 8.85
C GLU A 714 13.12 33.17 9.84
N SER A 715 14.28 33.62 9.37
CA SER A 715 15.43 33.91 10.20
C SER A 715 15.35 35.26 10.97
N GLU A 716 14.46 36.15 10.56
CA GLU A 716 14.17 37.40 11.27
C GLU A 716 13.14 37.19 12.39
N ASP A 717 12.29 36.13 12.27
CA ASP A 717 11.26 35.79 13.27
C ASP A 717 11.77 34.87 14.40
N GLU A 718 12.99 34.26 14.27
CA GLU A 718 13.68 33.47 15.32
C GLU A 718 14.66 34.38 16.11
#